data_2492fa4ccc83fbdc6ecf227949d54a8e
#
_entry.id   2492fa4ccc83fbdc6ecf227949d54a8e
#
_cell.length_a   1.000
_cell.length_b   1.000
_cell.length_c   1.000
_cell.angle_alpha   90.00
_cell.angle_beta   90.00
_cell.angle_gamma   90.00
#
_symmetry.space_group_name_H-M   'P 1'
#
loop_
_entity.id
_entity.type
_entity.pdbx_description
1 polymer ?
#
loop_
_entity_poly.entity_id
_entity_poly.type
_entity_poly.pdbx_seq_one_letter_code
_entity_poly.pdbx_strand_id
1 'polypeptide(L)'
;MSKKMIALSVCLIATTLVFGQKKDSLTKKSPEQLEDVIVTANKIEQKQNGTSKVITIISAAQIQQNAGRTIAQVLNEQAGLSLPGTLSNLGTVPSIYMRGAASGRTLILIDGAPVGDPSMISNEFDLNLVPLNQVERIEILKGAQSTLYGSDAIGGVINIITKSKGGGGGGYSFGSYGTQQGNFQFNANFKKLDLAIGFENQNADGFSSAKDVTNKANFDKDGYQNNSFFVKAKYKLDTLWNVQLSSRKTAYKSAIDYGGFKDDRDNEFKNATTISGLILQYKKAKTSFQFQYQYTTQDRTYLNDSADRTYLIYEDNQYAGKTHFVDAYLSTPIKQNIQWIIGSDFRYGSYNQSYESISQWGPYNDAFKDTFQYQNALYTSVLINDNAKKWLLELGARYNSHNRFGSNQTFTINPSYALTDQIRLIASISNGFKAPSLYQLGYNDQLKAETSMNTELGISFRKGAVFARAVYYNRNIKNGIDYNYIDYNFFNFIQQKVNGLEIEIQHPINAQHQFSLNYTLMNGQETNQNRITTTDTITYNYLLKRPKHSVNAQWNYAINTKWNASLTGRFISERKDVGGYAAPDVTLGYYTLLNASLQYKWTKRLVVFANGQNLLNDQFSEINGYNAIGRMIQFGIRLNY
;
A
#
# COMPACT_ATOMS: atom_id res chain seq x y z
N MET A 1 -15.45 38.80 6.97
CA MET A 1 -16.23 38.01 7.96
C MET A 1 -15.23 37.24 8.82
N SER A 2 -15.26 37.40 10.14
CA SER A 2 -14.20 36.89 11.01
C SER A 2 -14.26 35.40 11.20
N LYS A 3 -13.10 34.74 11.37
CA LYS A 3 -12.93 33.30 11.60
C LYS A 3 -13.78 32.71 12.76
N LYS A 4 -14.30 33.59 13.64
CA LYS A 4 -15.20 33.22 14.75
C LYS A 4 -16.65 32.93 14.31
N MET A 5 -17.11 33.42 13.18
CA MET A 5 -18.47 33.17 12.69
C MET A 5 -18.61 31.81 11.97
N ILE A 6 -17.54 31.28 11.40
CA ILE A 6 -17.57 29.97 10.70
C ILE A 6 -17.65 28.82 11.72
N ALA A 7 -17.01 28.95 12.87
CA ALA A 7 -17.08 27.94 13.95
C ALA A 7 -18.48 27.83 14.59
N LEU A 8 -19.22 28.94 14.65
CA LEU A 8 -20.56 28.94 15.26
C LEU A 8 -21.63 28.36 14.30
N SER A 9 -21.45 28.52 12.97
CA SER A 9 -22.37 27.99 11.96
C SER A 9 -22.29 26.46 11.83
N VAL A 10 -21.14 25.85 12.08
CA VAL A 10 -20.96 24.37 12.05
C VAL A 10 -21.60 23.71 13.28
N CYS A 11 -21.63 24.39 14.43
CA CYS A 11 -22.27 23.86 15.64
C CYS A 11 -23.82 23.89 15.56
N LEU A 12 -24.44 24.83 14.82
CA LEU A 12 -25.91 24.93 14.73
C LEU A 12 -26.56 23.91 13.78
N ILE A 13 -25.81 23.40 12.79
CA ILE A 13 -26.32 22.37 11.85
C ILE A 13 -26.32 20.97 12.49
N ALA A 14 -25.53 20.74 13.53
CA ALA A 14 -25.44 19.46 14.22
C ALA A 14 -26.63 19.15 15.16
N THR A 15 -27.48 20.14 15.48
CA THR A 15 -28.56 19.97 16.48
C THR A 15 -29.91 19.54 15.90
N THR A 16 -30.10 19.51 14.60
CA THR A 16 -31.41 19.22 13.98
C THR A 16 -31.61 17.78 13.44
N LEU A 17 -30.60 16.89 13.57
CA LEU A 17 -30.67 15.53 13.02
C LEU A 17 -30.89 14.40 14.08
N VAL A 18 -31.44 14.70 15.24
CA VAL A 18 -31.53 13.76 16.39
C VAL A 18 -32.89 13.10 16.56
N PHE A 19 -33.77 13.03 15.60
CA PHE A 19 -35.01 12.28 15.77
C PHE A 19 -35.20 11.18 14.72
N GLY A 20 -35.13 9.93 15.19
CA GLY A 20 -35.74 8.78 14.53
C GLY A 20 -34.88 7.55 14.31
N GLN A 21 -34.54 6.78 15.33
CA GLN A 21 -34.15 5.38 15.14
C GLN A 21 -34.79 4.46 16.20
N LYS A 22 -35.43 3.40 15.68
CA LYS A 22 -35.98 2.29 16.46
C LYS A 22 -34.88 1.49 17.17
N LYS A 23 -35.19 1.11 18.40
CA LYS A 23 -34.35 0.31 19.29
C LYS A 23 -34.23 -1.13 18.75
N ASP A 24 -33.10 -1.51 18.20
CA ASP A 24 -32.75 -2.91 17.96
C ASP A 24 -32.02 -3.50 19.17
N SER A 25 -32.51 -4.66 19.62
CA SER A 25 -31.98 -5.41 20.76
C SER A 25 -30.56 -5.93 20.48
N LEU A 26 -29.61 -5.45 21.25
CA LEU A 26 -28.22 -5.93 21.21
C LEU A 26 -28.12 -7.33 21.83
N THR A 27 -28.09 -8.36 21.01
CA THR A 27 -27.55 -9.67 21.40
C THR A 27 -26.06 -9.48 21.76
N LYS A 28 -25.66 -9.99 22.93
CA LYS A 28 -24.25 -10.12 23.34
C LYS A 28 -23.50 -10.92 22.27
N LYS A 29 -22.76 -10.24 21.38
CA LYS A 29 -21.75 -10.89 20.56
C LYS A 29 -20.62 -11.33 21.51
N SER A 30 -20.37 -12.63 21.61
CA SER A 30 -19.13 -13.22 22.09
C SER A 30 -17.94 -12.59 21.34
N PRO A 31 -16.68 -12.65 21.89
CA PRO A 31 -15.51 -12.10 21.22
C PRO A 31 -15.55 -12.55 19.77
N GLU A 32 -15.45 -11.58 18.85
CA GLU A 32 -15.60 -11.82 17.41
C GLU A 32 -14.82 -13.08 17.07
N GLN A 33 -15.56 -14.18 16.86
CA GLN A 33 -15.03 -15.20 15.98
C GLN A 33 -14.52 -14.41 14.78
N LEU A 34 -13.26 -14.59 14.40
CA LEU A 34 -12.76 -14.14 13.11
C LEU A 34 -13.75 -14.73 12.11
N GLU A 35 -14.87 -14.00 11.90
CA GLU A 35 -15.88 -14.37 10.94
C GLU A 35 -15.12 -14.63 9.66
N ASP A 36 -15.47 -15.66 8.94
CA ASP A 36 -14.89 -16.03 7.66
C ASP A 36 -14.70 -14.78 6.80
N VAL A 37 -13.54 -14.13 6.92
CA VAL A 37 -13.27 -12.86 6.26
C VAL A 37 -13.34 -13.13 4.76
N ILE A 38 -14.23 -12.43 4.10
CA ILE A 38 -14.41 -12.54 2.65
C ILE A 38 -13.25 -11.78 1.99
N VAL A 39 -12.52 -12.45 1.12
CA VAL A 39 -11.42 -11.91 0.33
C VAL A 39 -11.76 -11.93 -1.15
N THR A 40 -11.17 -11.02 -1.90
CA THR A 40 -11.33 -10.91 -3.35
C THR A 40 -10.09 -11.39 -4.12
N ALA A 41 -9.29 -12.24 -3.48
CA ALA A 41 -8.00 -12.74 -3.96
C ALA A 41 -8.01 -13.37 -5.37
N ASN A 42 -9.14 -13.93 -5.78
CA ASN A 42 -9.34 -14.53 -7.10
C ASN A 42 -10.37 -13.75 -7.93
N LYS A 43 -10.47 -12.43 -7.72
CA LYS A 43 -11.51 -11.56 -8.31
C LYS A 43 -12.95 -11.95 -7.95
N ILE A 44 -13.14 -12.94 -7.09
CA ILE A 44 -14.43 -13.36 -6.56
C ILE A 44 -14.40 -13.37 -5.02
N GLU A 45 -15.56 -13.10 -4.43
CA GLU A 45 -15.71 -13.17 -2.98
C GLU A 45 -15.57 -14.61 -2.49
N GLN A 46 -14.57 -14.88 -1.67
CA GLN A 46 -14.32 -16.19 -1.05
C GLN A 46 -14.02 -16.04 0.44
N LYS A 47 -14.30 -17.08 1.21
CA LYS A 47 -13.79 -17.17 2.58
C LYS A 47 -12.27 -17.32 2.54
N GLN A 48 -11.54 -16.67 3.44
CA GLN A 48 -10.08 -16.79 3.51
C GLN A 48 -9.60 -18.24 3.60
N ASN A 49 -10.36 -19.11 4.26
CA ASN A 49 -10.07 -20.55 4.36
C ASN A 49 -10.36 -21.34 3.06
N GLY A 50 -11.06 -20.73 2.11
CA GLY A 50 -11.42 -21.33 0.82
C GLY A 50 -10.43 -21.03 -0.31
N THR A 51 -9.30 -20.40 -0.01
CA THR A 51 -8.25 -20.10 -0.99
C THR A 51 -6.98 -20.87 -0.69
N SER A 52 -6.28 -21.24 -1.75
CA SER A 52 -4.93 -21.84 -1.69
C SER A 52 -3.79 -20.80 -1.65
N LYS A 53 -4.13 -19.50 -1.70
CA LYS A 53 -3.15 -18.40 -1.70
C LYS A 53 -2.79 -17.95 -0.30
N VAL A 54 -1.57 -17.41 -0.16
CA VAL A 54 -1.11 -16.75 1.05
C VAL A 54 -1.65 -15.32 1.10
N ILE A 55 -2.68 -15.10 1.94
CA ILE A 55 -3.35 -13.80 2.08
C ILE A 55 -3.27 -13.33 3.52
N THR A 56 -2.85 -12.08 3.72
CA THR A 56 -2.94 -11.37 5.00
C THR A 56 -3.99 -10.29 4.87
N ILE A 57 -4.85 -10.14 5.89
CA ILE A 57 -5.93 -9.16 5.90
C ILE A 57 -5.73 -8.23 7.08
N ILE A 58 -5.75 -6.92 6.79
CA ILE A 58 -5.86 -5.89 7.81
C ILE A 58 -7.33 -5.51 7.88
N SER A 59 -7.99 -5.91 8.95
CA SER A 59 -9.43 -5.75 9.15
C SER A 59 -9.82 -4.30 9.49
N ALA A 60 -11.12 -3.99 9.36
CA ALA A 60 -11.66 -2.70 9.77
C ALA A 60 -11.37 -2.37 11.26
N ALA A 61 -11.40 -3.39 12.14
CA ALA A 61 -11.07 -3.22 13.56
C ALA A 61 -9.60 -2.82 13.75
N GLN A 62 -8.67 -3.48 13.05
CA GLN A 62 -7.24 -3.11 13.08
C GLN A 62 -6.99 -1.71 12.50
N ILE A 63 -7.69 -1.32 11.43
CA ILE A 63 -7.62 0.04 10.88
C ILE A 63 -8.07 1.07 11.90
N GLN A 64 -9.18 0.82 12.59
CA GLN A 64 -9.69 1.72 13.63
C GLN A 64 -8.74 1.84 14.84
N GLN A 65 -8.03 0.78 15.21
CA GLN A 65 -7.01 0.81 16.27
C GLN A 65 -5.79 1.65 15.87
N ASN A 66 -5.52 1.78 14.57
CA ASN A 66 -4.43 2.55 14.00
C ASN A 66 -4.84 3.97 13.55
N ALA A 67 -5.92 4.53 14.11
CA ALA A 67 -6.35 5.89 13.78
C ALA A 67 -5.21 6.92 14.01
N GLY A 68 -5.05 7.86 13.07
CA GLY A 68 -3.97 8.84 13.09
C GLY A 68 -2.64 8.38 12.45
N ARG A 69 -2.56 7.14 11.99
CA ARG A 69 -1.42 6.59 11.24
C ARG A 69 -1.68 6.57 9.74
N THR A 70 -0.62 6.42 8.94
CA THR A 70 -0.72 6.25 7.49
C THR A 70 -0.93 4.78 7.09
N ILE A 71 -1.43 4.53 5.87
CA ILE A 71 -1.53 3.18 5.31
C ILE A 71 -0.14 2.50 5.27
N ALA A 72 0.88 3.25 4.86
CA ALA A 72 2.25 2.75 4.77
C ALA A 72 2.78 2.26 6.13
N GLN A 73 2.50 2.98 7.21
CA GLN A 73 2.88 2.57 8.58
C GLN A 73 2.21 1.25 8.99
N VAL A 74 0.94 1.07 8.65
CA VAL A 74 0.19 -0.16 8.98
C VAL A 74 0.66 -1.35 8.12
N LEU A 75 0.97 -1.12 6.85
CA LEU A 75 1.53 -2.13 5.95
C LEU A 75 2.94 -2.55 6.39
N ASN A 76 3.76 -1.61 6.86
CA ASN A 76 5.15 -1.86 7.26
C ASN A 76 5.27 -2.80 8.50
N GLU A 77 4.18 -3.06 9.22
CA GLU A 77 4.12 -4.01 10.34
C GLU A 77 3.73 -5.44 9.91
N GLN A 78 3.40 -5.66 8.65
CA GLN A 78 2.98 -6.97 8.16
C GLN A 78 4.18 -7.84 7.78
N ALA A 79 4.08 -9.16 8.02
CA ALA A 79 5.12 -10.10 7.62
C ALA A 79 5.39 -10.04 6.11
N GLY A 80 6.65 -10.08 5.71
CA GLY A 80 7.07 -10.04 4.30
C GLY A 80 7.07 -8.65 3.65
N LEU A 81 6.68 -7.60 4.40
CA LEU A 81 6.71 -6.21 3.92
C LEU A 81 7.82 -5.41 4.62
N SER A 82 8.46 -4.53 3.85
CA SER A 82 9.38 -3.51 4.35
C SER A 82 9.16 -2.24 3.53
N LEU A 83 8.79 -1.15 4.22
CA LEU A 83 8.48 0.14 3.61
C LEU A 83 9.39 1.24 4.19
N PRO A 84 10.67 1.32 3.79
CA PRO A 84 11.54 2.42 4.20
C PRO A 84 10.99 3.76 3.71
N GLY A 85 11.19 4.80 4.50
CA GLY A 85 10.58 6.11 4.31
C GLY A 85 9.26 6.31 5.04
N THR A 86 8.68 5.23 5.60
CA THR A 86 7.40 5.27 6.32
C THR A 86 7.48 6.02 7.65
N LEU A 87 8.64 5.99 8.28
CA LEU A 87 8.92 6.67 9.54
C LEU A 87 9.79 7.92 9.34
N SER A 88 9.92 8.38 8.11
CA SER A 88 10.47 9.69 7.76
C SER A 88 9.41 10.78 7.92
N ASN A 89 9.70 12.00 7.48
CA ASN A 89 8.75 13.09 7.52
C ASN A 89 7.49 12.78 6.69
N LEU A 90 6.33 13.36 7.06
CA LEU A 90 5.09 13.21 6.29
C LEU A 90 5.30 13.78 4.87
N GLY A 91 4.71 13.12 3.87
CA GLY A 91 4.90 13.45 2.44
C GLY A 91 6.04 12.69 1.78
N THR A 92 6.97 12.09 2.54
CA THR A 92 7.94 11.14 1.96
C THR A 92 7.20 9.98 1.28
N VAL A 93 7.53 9.72 0.02
CA VAL A 93 6.97 8.59 -0.73
C VAL A 93 7.71 7.30 -0.33
N PRO A 94 7.07 6.36 0.38
CA PRO A 94 7.75 5.17 0.85
C PRO A 94 7.97 4.17 -0.28
N SER A 95 9.14 3.54 -0.32
CA SER A 95 9.39 2.40 -1.21
C SER A 95 8.73 1.13 -0.65
N ILE A 96 8.02 0.38 -1.49
CA ILE A 96 7.30 -0.83 -1.06
C ILE A 96 8.11 -2.06 -1.48
N TYR A 97 8.65 -2.79 -0.50
CA TYR A 97 9.32 -4.07 -0.74
C TYR A 97 8.48 -5.21 -0.19
N MET A 98 8.02 -6.10 -1.07
CA MET A 98 7.30 -7.31 -0.67
C MET A 98 8.17 -8.55 -0.92
N ARG A 99 8.52 -9.28 0.17
CA ARG A 99 9.42 -10.45 0.08
C ARG A 99 10.71 -10.14 -0.67
N GLY A 100 11.28 -8.95 -0.45
CA GLY A 100 12.47 -8.45 -1.12
C GLY A 100 12.29 -7.98 -2.58
N ALA A 101 11.13 -8.10 -3.22
CA ALA A 101 10.86 -7.44 -4.50
C ALA A 101 10.95 -5.93 -4.34
N ALA A 102 11.62 -5.25 -5.26
CA ALA A 102 11.80 -3.81 -5.22
C ALA A 102 10.47 -3.07 -5.41
N SER A 103 10.47 -1.78 -5.10
CA SER A 103 9.37 -0.87 -5.39
C SER A 103 8.97 -0.96 -6.87
N GLY A 104 7.67 -0.81 -7.15
CA GLY A 104 7.12 -1.00 -8.49
C GLY A 104 6.92 -2.46 -8.91
N ARG A 105 7.34 -3.46 -8.09
CA ARG A 105 7.06 -4.90 -8.30
C ARG A 105 5.95 -5.43 -7.39
N THR A 106 5.29 -4.54 -6.65
CA THR A 106 4.08 -4.81 -5.86
C THR A 106 2.95 -3.97 -6.41
N LEU A 107 1.94 -4.63 -6.96
CA LEU A 107 0.80 -3.94 -7.56
C LEU A 107 -0.16 -3.44 -6.46
N ILE A 108 -0.49 -2.16 -6.51
CA ILE A 108 -1.50 -1.56 -5.64
C ILE A 108 -2.83 -1.52 -6.38
N LEU A 109 -3.88 -1.97 -5.70
CA LEU A 109 -5.27 -1.85 -6.19
C LEU A 109 -6.08 -1.00 -5.23
N ILE A 110 -7.01 -0.23 -5.78
CA ILE A 110 -8.10 0.41 -5.04
C ILE A 110 -9.41 -0.17 -5.55
N ASP A 111 -10.19 -0.80 -4.67
CA ASP A 111 -11.45 -1.49 -5.01
C ASP A 111 -11.31 -2.47 -6.19
N GLY A 112 -10.15 -3.16 -6.28
CA GLY A 112 -9.86 -4.16 -7.31
C GLY A 112 -9.27 -3.63 -8.62
N ALA A 113 -9.20 -2.31 -8.84
CA ALA A 113 -8.57 -1.72 -10.00
C ALA A 113 -7.13 -1.29 -9.72
N PRO A 114 -6.17 -1.56 -10.63
CA PRO A 114 -4.79 -1.13 -10.48
C PRO A 114 -4.69 0.39 -10.44
N VAL A 115 -3.83 0.87 -9.55
CA VAL A 115 -3.38 2.25 -9.49
C VAL A 115 -1.86 2.28 -9.62
N GLY A 116 -1.37 3.20 -10.41
CA GLY A 116 0.05 3.42 -10.64
C GLY A 116 0.23 4.78 -11.29
N ASP A 117 1.38 5.38 -11.13
CA ASP A 117 1.74 6.62 -11.80
C ASP A 117 2.72 6.33 -12.93
N PRO A 118 2.30 6.46 -14.22
CA PRO A 118 3.17 6.17 -15.36
C PRO A 118 4.36 7.13 -15.48
N SER A 119 4.34 8.24 -14.75
CA SER A 119 5.44 9.20 -14.65
C SER A 119 6.41 8.93 -13.50
N MET A 120 6.13 7.93 -12.63
CA MET A 120 7.05 7.46 -11.59
C MET A 120 8.08 6.50 -12.17
N ILE A 121 9.23 6.43 -11.50
CA ILE A 121 10.40 5.63 -11.92
C ILE A 121 10.04 4.19 -12.29
N SER A 122 9.19 3.53 -11.52
CA SER A 122 8.78 2.14 -11.75
C SER A 122 7.26 1.97 -11.72
N ASN A 123 6.50 2.99 -12.11
CA ASN A 123 5.05 3.01 -12.11
C ASN A 123 4.44 2.79 -10.70
N GLU A 124 5.14 3.23 -9.66
CA GLU A 124 4.68 3.10 -8.28
C GLU A 124 3.46 4.00 -8.01
N PHE A 125 2.68 3.59 -7.02
CA PHE A 125 1.60 4.41 -6.46
C PHE A 125 2.01 4.99 -5.11
N ASP A 126 1.82 6.28 -4.93
CA ASP A 126 2.07 6.96 -3.67
C ASP A 126 0.94 6.71 -2.66
N LEU A 127 1.24 5.97 -1.59
CA LEU A 127 0.28 5.64 -0.55
C LEU A 127 -0.19 6.84 0.29
N ASN A 128 0.51 7.98 0.24
CA ASN A 128 0.06 9.23 0.87
C ASN A 128 -1.23 9.78 0.25
N LEU A 129 -1.55 9.35 -0.98
CA LEU A 129 -2.76 9.73 -1.71
C LEU A 129 -4.04 8.98 -1.24
N VAL A 130 -3.92 8.05 -0.30
CA VAL A 130 -5.08 7.33 0.25
C VAL A 130 -5.09 7.43 1.78
N PRO A 131 -5.95 8.26 2.38
CA PRO A 131 -6.11 8.34 3.82
C PRO A 131 -6.62 7.02 4.44
N LEU A 132 -6.02 6.60 5.55
CA LEU A 132 -6.37 5.35 6.24
C LEU A 132 -7.83 5.33 6.73
N ASN A 133 -8.38 6.47 7.13
CA ASN A 133 -9.77 6.58 7.60
C ASN A 133 -10.82 6.26 6.52
N GLN A 134 -10.46 6.32 5.24
CA GLN A 134 -11.33 6.00 4.09
C GLN A 134 -11.29 4.50 3.73
N VAL A 135 -10.43 3.73 4.37
CA VAL A 135 -10.22 2.31 4.10
C VAL A 135 -11.13 1.45 4.99
N GLU A 136 -11.77 0.46 4.40
CA GLU A 136 -12.54 -0.57 5.10
C GLU A 136 -11.65 -1.73 5.55
N ARG A 137 -10.82 -2.25 4.64
CA ARG A 137 -9.84 -3.30 4.88
C ARG A 137 -8.75 -3.28 3.82
N ILE A 138 -7.63 -3.94 4.11
CA ILE A 138 -6.55 -4.14 3.13
C ILE A 138 -6.30 -5.64 3.00
N GLU A 139 -6.25 -6.13 1.75
CA GLU A 139 -5.95 -7.51 1.41
C GLU A 139 -4.56 -7.57 0.78
N ILE A 140 -3.64 -8.32 1.39
CA ILE A 140 -2.25 -8.46 0.93
C ILE A 140 -2.07 -9.88 0.40
N LEU A 141 -1.96 -9.99 -0.93
CA LEU A 141 -1.72 -11.24 -1.63
C LEU A 141 -0.21 -11.35 -1.88
N LYS A 142 0.42 -12.29 -1.22
CA LYS A 142 1.87 -12.49 -1.29
C LYS A 142 2.25 -13.47 -2.40
N GLY A 143 3.45 -13.29 -2.96
CA GLY A 143 3.93 -14.07 -4.12
C GLY A 143 3.40 -13.54 -5.45
N ALA A 144 3.87 -14.08 -6.59
CA ALA A 144 3.48 -13.57 -7.90
C ALA A 144 1.98 -13.78 -8.18
N GLN A 145 1.31 -12.70 -8.53
CA GLN A 145 -0.11 -12.64 -8.85
C GLN A 145 -0.37 -12.19 -10.31
N SER A 146 0.68 -12.21 -11.14
CA SER A 146 0.60 -11.69 -12.52
C SER A 146 -0.43 -12.40 -13.39
N THR A 147 -0.82 -13.62 -13.07
CA THR A 147 -1.85 -14.38 -13.78
C THR A 147 -3.22 -13.71 -13.77
N LEU A 148 -3.68 -13.21 -12.63
CA LEU A 148 -4.98 -12.53 -12.54
C LEU A 148 -4.86 -11.00 -12.63
N TYR A 149 -3.70 -10.45 -12.23
CA TYR A 149 -3.52 -9.00 -12.08
C TYR A 149 -2.51 -8.39 -13.03
N GLY A 150 -1.83 -9.17 -13.89
CA GLY A 150 -0.96 -8.70 -14.96
C GLY A 150 0.40 -8.18 -14.49
N SER A 151 0.93 -7.19 -15.22
CA SER A 151 2.22 -6.54 -14.94
C SER A 151 2.25 -5.94 -13.53
N ASP A 152 3.46 -5.78 -12.98
CA ASP A 152 3.77 -5.17 -11.68
C ASP A 152 3.42 -6.05 -10.45
N ALA A 153 2.74 -7.19 -10.63
CA ALA A 153 2.37 -8.11 -9.55
C ALA A 153 3.40 -9.25 -9.32
N ILE A 154 4.70 -8.96 -9.48
CA ILE A 154 5.81 -9.93 -9.28
C ILE A 154 5.99 -10.26 -7.80
N GLY A 155 5.99 -9.26 -6.93
CA GLY A 155 6.14 -9.40 -5.47
C GLY A 155 4.83 -9.82 -4.81
N GLY A 156 3.72 -9.34 -5.35
CA GLY A 156 2.37 -9.55 -4.86
C GLY A 156 1.44 -8.39 -5.18
N VAL A 157 0.29 -8.39 -4.52
CA VAL A 157 -0.76 -7.38 -4.68
C VAL A 157 -1.20 -6.86 -3.31
N ILE A 158 -1.39 -5.57 -3.18
CA ILE A 158 -2.03 -4.91 -2.04
C ILE A 158 -3.33 -4.30 -2.54
N ASN A 159 -4.46 -4.87 -2.14
CA ASN A 159 -5.78 -4.38 -2.53
C ASN A 159 -6.41 -3.59 -1.37
N ILE A 160 -6.56 -2.29 -1.56
CA ILE A 160 -7.14 -1.34 -0.62
C ILE A 160 -8.64 -1.26 -0.91
N ILE A 161 -9.46 -1.84 -0.04
CA ILE A 161 -10.91 -1.77 -0.16
C ILE A 161 -11.41 -0.55 0.60
N THR A 162 -12.09 0.35 -0.11
CA THR A 162 -12.59 1.59 0.46
C THR A 162 -13.97 1.42 1.06
N LYS A 163 -14.28 2.20 2.10
CA LYS A 163 -15.57 2.17 2.79
C LYS A 163 -16.72 2.47 1.83
N SER A 164 -17.79 1.71 1.96
CA SER A 164 -19.03 1.88 1.17
C SER A 164 -20.29 1.73 2.01
N LYS A 165 -20.17 1.17 3.21
CA LYS A 165 -21.28 0.86 4.11
C LYS A 165 -20.89 1.18 5.55
N GLY A 166 -21.89 1.11 6.45
CA GLY A 166 -21.72 1.37 7.87
C GLY A 166 -22.05 2.79 8.24
N GLY A 167 -21.95 3.12 9.52
CA GLY A 167 -22.20 4.47 10.03
C GLY A 167 -21.18 5.47 9.52
N GLY A 168 -21.56 6.73 9.53
CA GLY A 168 -20.64 7.83 9.32
C GLY A 168 -19.87 8.16 10.58
N GLY A 169 -19.04 9.21 10.50
CA GLY A 169 -18.27 9.66 11.64
C GLY A 169 -17.36 10.82 11.27
N GLY A 170 -16.66 11.31 12.26
CA GLY A 170 -15.63 12.32 12.08
C GLY A 170 -14.64 12.23 13.21
N GLY A 171 -13.50 12.84 13.03
CA GLY A 171 -12.47 12.89 14.05
C GLY A 171 -11.57 14.09 13.88
N TYR A 172 -10.95 14.45 15.00
CA TYR A 172 -9.89 15.43 15.00
C TYR A 172 -8.79 14.95 15.94
N SER A 173 -7.56 15.12 15.52
CA SER A 173 -6.39 14.80 16.32
C SER A 173 -5.28 15.82 16.13
N PHE A 174 -4.44 15.96 17.13
CA PHE A 174 -3.27 16.82 17.14
C PHE A 174 -2.12 16.12 17.88
N GLY A 175 -0.90 16.49 17.59
CA GLY A 175 0.26 15.81 18.16
C GLY A 175 1.59 16.48 17.89
N SER A 176 2.64 15.72 18.16
CA SER A 176 4.03 16.11 17.92
C SER A 176 4.24 16.58 16.48
N TYR A 177 5.27 17.38 16.25
CA TYR A 177 5.64 17.96 14.96
C TYR A 177 4.54 18.87 14.37
N GLY A 178 3.73 19.52 15.22
CA GLY A 178 2.62 20.36 14.77
C GLY A 178 1.52 19.59 14.01
N THR A 179 1.47 18.25 14.12
CA THR A 179 0.52 17.44 13.36
C THR A 179 -0.91 17.72 13.79
N GLN A 180 -1.77 18.01 12.83
CA GLN A 180 -3.21 18.18 12.98
C GLN A 180 -3.91 17.40 11.87
N GLN A 181 -4.94 16.63 12.22
CA GLN A 181 -5.73 15.86 11.25
C GLN A 181 -7.20 15.96 11.58
N GLY A 182 -7.99 16.41 10.62
CA GLY A 182 -9.45 16.45 10.70
C GLY A 182 -10.06 15.60 9.60
N ASN A 183 -11.05 14.78 9.92
CA ASN A 183 -11.75 13.97 8.94
C ASN A 183 -13.25 13.91 9.22
N PHE A 184 -14.00 13.71 8.15
CA PHE A 184 -15.43 13.51 8.19
C PHE A 184 -15.83 12.47 7.15
N GLN A 185 -16.74 11.58 7.52
CA GLN A 185 -17.31 10.59 6.62
C GLN A 185 -18.81 10.46 6.88
N PHE A 186 -19.57 10.50 5.82
CA PHE A 186 -21.00 10.27 5.80
C PHE A 186 -21.30 9.01 4.97
N ASN A 187 -21.98 8.04 5.56
CA ASN A 187 -22.47 6.86 4.85
C ASN A 187 -23.97 6.76 5.05
N ALA A 188 -24.70 6.62 3.96
CA ALA A 188 -26.14 6.46 3.96
C ALA A 188 -26.55 5.22 3.16
N ASN A 189 -27.46 4.43 3.72
CA ASN A 189 -28.00 3.24 3.11
C ASN A 189 -29.48 3.44 2.87
N PHE A 190 -29.84 3.68 1.62
CA PHE A 190 -31.23 3.75 1.17
C PHE A 190 -31.65 2.38 0.60
N LYS A 191 -32.94 2.21 0.33
CA LYS A 191 -33.46 0.91 -0.17
C LYS A 191 -32.70 0.35 -1.37
N LYS A 192 -32.30 1.21 -2.30
CA LYS A 192 -31.55 0.82 -3.52
C LYS A 192 -30.19 1.48 -3.67
N LEU A 193 -29.88 2.48 -2.84
CA LEU A 193 -28.65 3.29 -2.97
C LEU A 193 -27.84 3.25 -1.68
N ASP A 194 -26.60 2.79 -1.78
CA ASP A 194 -25.58 2.98 -0.76
C ASP A 194 -24.70 4.16 -1.19
N LEU A 195 -24.57 5.19 -0.36
CA LEU A 195 -23.79 6.40 -0.61
C LEU A 195 -22.74 6.55 0.48
N ALA A 196 -21.49 6.83 0.08
CA ALA A 196 -20.40 7.19 0.99
C ALA A 196 -19.73 8.46 0.47
N ILE A 197 -19.53 9.43 1.36
CA ILE A 197 -18.82 10.69 1.09
C ILE A 197 -17.83 10.89 2.22
N GLY A 198 -16.61 11.29 1.91
CA GLY A 198 -15.60 11.56 2.93
C GLY A 198 -14.67 12.70 2.55
N PHE A 199 -14.18 13.36 3.60
CA PHE A 199 -13.20 14.43 3.51
C PHE A 199 -12.15 14.22 4.59
N GLU A 200 -10.89 14.53 4.28
CA GLU A 200 -9.79 14.62 5.24
C GLU A 200 -8.90 15.81 4.91
N ASN A 201 -8.47 16.48 5.98
CA ASN A 201 -7.39 17.47 5.95
C ASN A 201 -6.34 17.05 6.98
N GLN A 202 -5.07 17.08 6.59
CA GLN A 202 -3.94 16.81 7.48
C GLN A 202 -2.87 17.87 7.25
N ASN A 203 -2.34 18.43 8.34
CA ASN A 203 -1.23 19.38 8.33
C ASN A 203 -0.19 18.97 9.38
N ALA A 204 1.07 19.27 9.12
CA ALA A 204 2.16 19.12 10.07
C ALA A 204 3.23 20.18 9.79
N ASP A 205 3.89 20.66 10.85
CA ASP A 205 5.09 21.47 10.70
C ASP A 205 6.28 20.60 10.28
N GLY A 206 6.26 19.32 10.66
CA GLY A 206 7.31 18.35 10.33
C GLY A 206 8.61 18.55 11.12
N PHE A 207 9.66 17.98 10.58
CA PHE A 207 11.05 18.12 11.00
C PHE A 207 11.92 18.07 9.74
N SER A 208 13.19 18.50 9.77
CA SER A 208 14.06 18.38 8.59
C SER A 208 14.23 16.92 8.17
N SER A 209 13.98 16.64 6.92
CA SER A 209 14.20 15.30 6.33
C SER A 209 15.68 14.98 6.26
N ALA A 210 16.55 15.96 5.92
CA ALA A 210 17.99 15.78 5.90
C ALA A 210 18.56 15.59 7.30
N LYS A 211 19.57 14.74 7.41
CA LYS A 211 20.25 14.46 8.66
C LYS A 211 21.45 15.36 8.86
N ASP A 212 21.40 16.24 9.86
CA ASP A 212 22.56 16.99 10.30
C ASP A 212 23.49 16.12 11.14
N VAL A 213 24.64 15.73 10.56
CA VAL A 213 25.65 14.92 11.25
C VAL A 213 26.47 15.71 12.25
N THR A 214 26.45 17.05 12.17
CA THR A 214 27.22 17.94 13.05
C THR A 214 26.45 18.35 14.29
N ASN A 215 25.10 18.23 14.25
CA ASN A 215 24.15 18.76 15.22
C ASN A 215 24.35 20.27 15.51
N LYS A 216 24.93 21.02 14.56
CA LYS A 216 25.25 22.44 14.67
C LYS A 216 24.57 23.28 13.59
N ALA A 217 24.18 22.65 12.49
CA ALA A 217 23.43 23.31 11.43
C ALA A 217 21.98 23.56 11.90
N ASN A 218 21.44 24.68 11.45
CA ASN A 218 20.04 25.03 11.75
C ASN A 218 19.18 24.62 10.55
N PHE A 219 18.99 23.30 10.36
CA PHE A 219 18.13 22.76 9.34
C PHE A 219 16.68 23.15 9.63
N ASP A 220 15.92 23.47 8.59
CA ASP A 220 14.55 23.89 8.75
C ASP A 220 13.57 22.69 8.90
N LYS A 221 12.29 22.94 8.94
CA LYS A 221 11.25 21.93 9.09
C LYS A 221 10.53 21.72 7.77
N ASP A 222 10.45 20.48 7.34
CA ASP A 222 9.71 20.10 6.14
C ASP A 222 8.22 19.95 6.44
N GLY A 223 7.47 21.02 6.21
CA GLY A 223 6.04 21.05 6.44
C GLY A 223 5.26 20.17 5.47
N TYR A 224 4.08 19.71 5.88
CA TYR A 224 3.19 18.87 5.10
C TYR A 224 1.74 19.35 5.17
N GLN A 225 1.04 19.33 4.03
CA GLN A 225 -0.40 19.64 3.95
C GLN A 225 -1.06 18.68 2.97
N ASN A 226 -2.17 18.03 3.37
CA ASN A 226 -2.93 17.09 2.54
C ASN A 226 -4.42 17.37 2.63
N ASN A 227 -5.10 17.32 1.48
CA ASN A 227 -6.54 17.38 1.38
C ASN A 227 -7.04 16.21 0.53
N SER A 228 -8.00 15.46 1.03
CA SER A 228 -8.60 14.33 0.32
C SER A 228 -10.11 14.40 0.40
N PHE A 229 -10.74 14.19 -0.75
CA PHE A 229 -12.18 14.05 -0.89
C PHE A 229 -12.52 12.79 -1.66
N PHE A 230 -13.56 12.08 -1.26
CA PHE A 230 -14.10 10.96 -2.04
C PHE A 230 -15.61 10.88 -1.99
N VAL A 231 -16.18 10.34 -3.05
CA VAL A 231 -17.58 9.96 -3.15
C VAL A 231 -17.69 8.57 -3.78
N LYS A 232 -18.57 7.74 -3.25
CA LYS A 232 -18.87 6.41 -3.77
C LYS A 232 -20.37 6.17 -3.67
N ALA A 233 -21.00 5.83 -4.78
CA ALA A 233 -22.41 5.52 -4.87
C ALA A 233 -22.59 4.13 -5.48
N LYS A 234 -23.31 3.23 -4.79
CA LYS A 234 -23.65 1.91 -5.29
C LYS A 234 -25.17 1.79 -5.38
N TYR A 235 -25.69 1.62 -6.59
CA TYR A 235 -27.11 1.52 -6.87
C TYR A 235 -27.50 0.11 -7.29
N LYS A 236 -28.53 -0.45 -6.65
CA LYS A 236 -29.12 -1.74 -7.00
C LYS A 236 -30.15 -1.51 -8.11
N LEU A 237 -29.80 -1.89 -9.33
CA LEU A 237 -30.73 -1.82 -10.47
C LEU A 237 -31.92 -2.76 -10.23
N ASP A 238 -31.61 -4.01 -9.89
CA ASP A 238 -32.56 -5.05 -9.50
C ASP A 238 -31.93 -6.03 -8.48
N THR A 239 -32.44 -7.25 -8.38
CA THR A 239 -31.94 -8.29 -7.47
C THR A 239 -30.63 -8.95 -7.95
N LEU A 240 -30.26 -8.80 -9.22
CA LEU A 240 -29.10 -9.43 -9.85
C LEU A 240 -28.02 -8.42 -10.20
N TRP A 241 -28.41 -7.21 -10.59
CA TRP A 241 -27.50 -6.18 -11.10
C TRP A 241 -27.31 -5.02 -10.12
N ASN A 242 -26.07 -4.59 -9.99
CA ASN A 242 -25.75 -3.33 -9.34
C ASN A 242 -24.69 -2.56 -10.11
N VAL A 243 -24.74 -1.23 -10.00
CA VAL A 243 -23.75 -0.32 -10.55
C VAL A 243 -23.13 0.48 -9.42
N GLN A 244 -21.81 0.67 -9.45
CA GLN A 244 -21.07 1.50 -8.52
C GLN A 244 -20.31 2.55 -9.29
N LEU A 245 -20.47 3.80 -8.86
CA LEU A 245 -19.68 4.95 -9.31
C LEU A 245 -18.83 5.43 -8.13
N SER A 246 -17.60 5.80 -8.41
CA SER A 246 -16.71 6.36 -7.39
C SER A 246 -15.83 7.44 -8.00
N SER A 247 -15.51 8.46 -7.21
CA SER A 247 -14.49 9.45 -7.55
C SER A 247 -13.77 9.85 -6.27
N ARG A 248 -12.44 10.00 -6.37
CA ARG A 248 -11.55 10.43 -5.31
C ARG A 248 -10.61 11.47 -5.87
N LYS A 249 -10.42 12.55 -5.11
CA LYS A 249 -9.36 13.53 -5.38
C LYS A 249 -8.56 13.74 -4.11
N THR A 250 -7.25 13.55 -4.20
CA THR A 250 -6.31 13.83 -3.12
C THR A 250 -5.18 14.69 -3.66
N ALA A 251 -4.82 15.71 -2.91
CA ALA A 251 -3.69 16.57 -3.23
C ALA A 251 -2.93 16.92 -1.96
N TYR A 252 -1.62 16.81 -2.02
CA TYR A 252 -0.76 17.24 -0.93
C TYR A 252 0.46 18.00 -1.42
N LYS A 253 1.06 18.77 -0.51
CA LYS A 253 2.36 19.39 -0.67
C LYS A 253 3.23 19.10 0.55
N SER A 254 4.52 18.99 0.32
CA SER A 254 5.54 18.80 1.36
C SER A 254 6.78 19.59 0.99
N ALA A 255 7.35 20.29 1.97
CA ALA A 255 8.72 20.72 1.83
C ALA A 255 9.62 19.46 1.82
N ILE A 256 10.69 19.51 1.07
CA ILE A 256 11.66 18.42 0.92
C ILE A 256 13.07 18.98 0.85
N ASP A 257 14.04 18.21 1.28
CA ASP A 257 15.45 18.55 1.18
C ASP A 257 16.07 18.16 -0.16
N TYR A 258 17.18 18.80 -0.53
CA TYR A 258 17.91 18.50 -1.77
C TYR A 258 18.42 17.05 -1.82
N GLY A 259 18.63 16.44 -0.67
CA GLY A 259 19.10 15.07 -0.57
C GLY A 259 19.51 14.69 0.86
N GLY A 260 20.03 13.50 1.02
CA GLY A 260 20.58 13.08 2.31
C GLY A 260 21.70 14.00 2.76
N PHE A 261 21.69 14.44 4.02
CA PHE A 261 22.66 15.34 4.65
C PHE A 261 22.68 16.79 4.12
N LYS A 262 21.77 17.17 3.23
CA LYS A 262 21.74 18.49 2.60
C LYS A 262 20.36 19.11 2.75
N ASP A 263 20.25 20.07 3.64
CA ASP A 263 19.09 20.92 3.87
C ASP A 263 18.79 21.82 2.64
N ASP A 264 17.52 22.07 2.38
CA ASP A 264 17.07 22.96 1.29
C ASP A 264 15.71 23.56 1.66
N ARG A 265 15.66 24.87 1.94
CA ARG A 265 14.49 25.56 2.48
C ARG A 265 13.39 25.84 1.47
N ASP A 266 13.76 25.88 0.18
CA ASP A 266 12.88 26.36 -0.88
C ASP A 266 12.39 25.23 -1.79
N ASN A 267 12.75 23.98 -1.49
CA ASN A 267 12.37 22.83 -2.29
C ASN A 267 11.01 22.29 -1.86
N GLU A 268 10.03 22.34 -2.76
CA GLU A 268 8.66 21.91 -2.53
C GLU A 268 8.26 20.77 -3.48
N PHE A 269 7.65 19.74 -2.94
CA PHE A 269 7.04 18.65 -3.66
C PHE A 269 5.51 18.74 -3.58
N LYS A 270 4.84 18.70 -4.73
CA LYS A 270 3.37 18.63 -4.84
C LYS A 270 2.97 17.36 -5.56
N ASN A 271 1.93 16.70 -5.07
CA ASN A 271 1.36 15.52 -5.72
C ASN A 271 -0.17 15.54 -5.62
N ALA A 272 -0.84 15.37 -6.73
CA ALA A 272 -2.29 15.33 -6.81
C ALA A 272 -2.75 14.18 -7.69
N THR A 273 -3.80 13.47 -7.25
CA THR A 273 -4.44 12.41 -8.05
C THR A 273 -5.94 12.55 -8.05
N THR A 274 -6.55 12.24 -9.20
CA THR A 274 -7.99 12.00 -9.33
C THR A 274 -8.21 10.60 -9.86
N ILE A 275 -8.97 9.77 -9.12
CA ILE A 275 -9.31 8.40 -9.49
C ILE A 275 -10.83 8.32 -9.61
N SER A 276 -11.35 8.03 -10.82
CA SER A 276 -12.78 7.87 -11.07
C SER A 276 -13.05 6.49 -11.63
N GLY A 277 -14.05 5.80 -11.10
CA GLY A 277 -14.35 4.41 -11.44
C GLY A 277 -15.83 4.12 -11.62
N LEU A 278 -16.11 3.18 -12.53
CA LEU A 278 -17.42 2.56 -12.77
C LEU A 278 -17.25 1.05 -12.62
N ILE A 279 -18.12 0.41 -11.81
CA ILE A 279 -18.21 -1.05 -11.71
C ILE A 279 -19.66 -1.45 -11.98
N LEU A 280 -19.88 -2.35 -12.92
CA LEU A 280 -21.15 -3.03 -13.17
C LEU A 280 -21.00 -4.49 -12.75
N GLN A 281 -21.87 -4.96 -11.87
CA GLN A 281 -21.83 -6.32 -11.32
C GLN A 281 -23.15 -7.03 -11.54
N TYR A 282 -23.05 -8.27 -12.03
CA TYR A 282 -24.14 -9.25 -12.04
C TYR A 282 -23.81 -10.38 -11.08
N LYS A 283 -24.77 -10.84 -10.29
CA LYS A 283 -24.60 -11.98 -9.39
C LYS A 283 -25.89 -12.81 -9.31
N LYS A 284 -25.80 -14.08 -9.71
CA LYS A 284 -26.88 -15.07 -9.58
C LYS A 284 -26.29 -16.38 -9.05
N ALA A 285 -26.64 -16.72 -7.82
CA ALA A 285 -26.08 -17.88 -7.11
C ALA A 285 -24.54 -17.86 -7.09
N LYS A 286 -23.87 -18.83 -7.74
CA LYS A 286 -22.40 -18.91 -7.86
C LYS A 286 -21.86 -18.29 -9.15
N THR A 287 -22.72 -17.80 -10.03
CA THR A 287 -22.30 -17.11 -11.27
C THR A 287 -22.25 -15.62 -11.02
N SER A 288 -21.14 -14.98 -11.39
CA SER A 288 -20.96 -13.54 -11.33
C SER A 288 -20.26 -13.03 -12.59
N PHE A 289 -20.67 -11.86 -13.03
CA PHE A 289 -19.98 -11.09 -14.07
C PHE A 289 -19.65 -9.73 -13.50
N GLN A 290 -18.47 -9.21 -13.81
CA GLN A 290 -18.08 -7.84 -13.48
C GLN A 290 -17.47 -7.18 -14.70
N PHE A 291 -17.90 -5.96 -14.95
CA PHE A 291 -17.23 -5.00 -15.81
C PHE A 291 -16.76 -3.84 -14.94
N GLN A 292 -15.51 -3.42 -15.11
CA GLN A 292 -14.90 -2.31 -14.38
C GLN A 292 -14.15 -1.40 -15.34
N TYR A 293 -14.37 -0.09 -15.19
CA TYR A 293 -13.59 0.95 -15.84
C TYR A 293 -13.04 1.89 -14.78
N GLN A 294 -11.77 2.27 -14.90
CA GLN A 294 -11.14 3.29 -14.05
C GLN A 294 -10.31 4.24 -14.90
N TYR A 295 -10.46 5.52 -14.60
CA TYR A 295 -9.64 6.61 -15.13
C TYR A 295 -8.89 7.26 -13.97
N THR A 296 -7.58 7.46 -14.14
CA THR A 296 -6.73 8.11 -13.14
C THR A 296 -5.92 9.21 -13.81
N THR A 297 -5.87 10.39 -13.17
CA THR A 297 -4.92 11.46 -13.47
C THR A 297 -3.99 11.65 -12.29
N GLN A 298 -2.73 11.97 -12.57
CA GLN A 298 -1.72 12.28 -11.56
C GLN A 298 -0.89 13.46 -12.04
N ASP A 299 -0.79 14.48 -11.19
CA ASP A 299 -0.02 15.69 -11.42
C ASP A 299 0.99 15.83 -10.29
N ARG A 300 2.28 15.94 -10.64
CA ARG A 300 3.37 15.99 -9.68
C ARG A 300 4.34 17.09 -10.08
N THR A 301 4.75 17.89 -9.09
CA THR A 301 5.69 19.00 -9.29
C THR A 301 6.78 18.95 -8.24
N TYR A 302 8.03 19.13 -8.67
CA TYR A 302 9.16 19.47 -7.84
C TYR A 302 9.57 20.90 -8.20
N LEU A 303 9.45 21.80 -7.24
CA LEU A 303 9.79 23.20 -7.39
C LEU A 303 10.87 23.57 -6.40
N ASN A 304 11.97 24.09 -6.88
CA ASN A 304 13.05 24.60 -6.07
C ASN A 304 13.38 26.02 -6.53
N ASP A 305 13.04 27.01 -5.71
CA ASP A 305 13.35 28.44 -5.93
C ASP A 305 14.66 28.81 -5.22
N SER A 306 15.66 28.11 -5.44
CA SER A 306 16.83 27.81 -4.72
C SER A 306 17.78 28.98 -4.45
N ALA A 307 17.61 29.62 -3.33
CA ALA A 307 18.58 30.54 -2.74
C ALA A 307 19.82 29.82 -2.18
N ASP A 308 19.72 28.53 -1.86
CA ASP A 308 20.75 27.80 -1.12
C ASP A 308 21.70 26.96 -2.01
N ARG A 309 21.58 27.03 -3.35
CA ARG A 309 22.45 26.30 -4.28
C ARG A 309 23.46 27.19 -4.99
N THR A 310 24.71 26.77 -5.02
CA THR A 310 25.84 27.55 -5.58
C THR A 310 25.77 27.74 -7.10
N TYR A 311 25.06 26.87 -7.82
CA TYR A 311 25.05 26.86 -9.29
C TYR A 311 23.69 26.67 -9.95
N LEU A 312 22.67 26.24 -9.22
CA LEU A 312 21.29 26.11 -9.68
C LEU A 312 20.42 27.10 -8.90
N ILE A 313 19.84 28.07 -9.60
CA ILE A 313 19.10 29.20 -9.00
C ILE A 313 17.61 28.88 -8.93
N TYR A 314 17.09 28.11 -9.90
CA TYR A 314 15.69 27.78 -10.03
C TYR A 314 15.54 26.42 -10.73
N GLU A 315 14.55 25.61 -10.30
CA GLU A 315 14.19 24.36 -10.95
C GLU A 315 12.68 24.09 -10.77
N ASP A 316 11.98 23.89 -11.88
CA ASP A 316 10.59 23.44 -11.92
C ASP A 316 10.48 22.19 -12.79
N ASN A 317 10.08 21.07 -12.19
CA ASN A 317 9.95 19.80 -12.87
C ASN A 317 8.53 19.26 -12.68
N GLN A 318 7.73 19.30 -13.74
CA GLN A 318 6.31 18.93 -13.73
C GLN A 318 6.09 17.61 -14.48
N TYR A 319 5.29 16.74 -13.90
CA TYR A 319 4.89 15.46 -14.45
C TYR A 319 3.37 15.34 -14.48
N ALA A 320 2.80 14.95 -15.61
CA ALA A 320 1.39 14.68 -15.74
C ALA A 320 1.14 13.28 -16.31
N GLY A 321 0.58 12.40 -15.48
CA GLY A 321 0.27 11.02 -15.82
C GLY A 321 -1.22 10.78 -16.03
N LYS A 322 -1.58 9.89 -16.98
CA LYS A 322 -2.96 9.45 -17.20
C LYS A 322 -2.99 7.95 -17.39
N THR A 323 -3.98 7.29 -16.77
CA THR A 323 -4.19 5.85 -16.97
C THR A 323 -5.66 5.54 -17.21
N HIS A 324 -5.90 4.57 -18.12
CA HIS A 324 -7.21 3.96 -18.32
C HIS A 324 -7.07 2.46 -18.06
N PHE A 325 -7.98 1.94 -17.28
CA PHE A 325 -8.10 0.50 -17.00
C PHE A 325 -9.50 0.02 -17.28
N VAL A 326 -9.60 -1.04 -18.07
CA VAL A 326 -10.86 -1.76 -18.33
C VAL A 326 -10.63 -3.21 -17.95
N ASP A 327 -11.57 -3.82 -17.25
CA ASP A 327 -11.53 -5.24 -16.91
C ASP A 327 -12.96 -5.82 -16.99
N ALA A 328 -13.09 -6.96 -17.65
CA ALA A 328 -14.34 -7.69 -17.71
C ALA A 328 -14.09 -9.17 -17.47
N TYR A 329 -14.82 -9.77 -16.53
CA TYR A 329 -14.69 -11.20 -16.25
C TYR A 329 -16.01 -11.84 -15.87
N LEU A 330 -16.09 -13.12 -16.22
CA LEU A 330 -17.16 -14.04 -15.82
C LEU A 330 -16.57 -15.08 -14.87
N SER A 331 -17.28 -15.35 -13.78
CA SER A 331 -17.02 -16.50 -12.92
C SER A 331 -18.28 -17.35 -12.84
N THR A 332 -18.15 -18.63 -13.19
CA THR A 332 -19.30 -19.56 -13.24
C THR A 332 -18.88 -20.96 -12.81
N PRO A 333 -19.74 -21.74 -12.13
CA PRO A 333 -19.48 -23.14 -11.86
C PRO A 333 -19.62 -23.96 -13.16
N ILE A 334 -18.61 -24.77 -13.49
CA ILE A 334 -18.68 -25.80 -14.54
C ILE A 334 -19.32 -27.08 -13.96
N LYS A 335 -18.92 -27.38 -12.70
CA LYS A 335 -19.47 -28.48 -11.88
C LYS A 335 -19.61 -27.99 -10.44
N GLN A 336 -20.25 -28.77 -9.59
CA GLN A 336 -20.47 -28.40 -8.18
C GLN A 336 -19.18 -28.02 -7.45
N ASN A 337 -18.06 -28.63 -7.80
CA ASN A 337 -16.74 -28.49 -7.19
C ASN A 337 -15.69 -27.82 -8.11
N ILE A 338 -16.09 -27.29 -9.25
CA ILE A 338 -15.22 -26.61 -10.21
C ILE A 338 -15.80 -25.23 -10.54
N GLN A 339 -15.09 -24.17 -10.14
CA GLN A 339 -15.40 -22.80 -10.50
C GLN A 339 -14.43 -22.33 -11.58
N TRP A 340 -14.96 -21.80 -12.67
CA TRP A 340 -14.17 -21.23 -13.76
C TRP A 340 -14.27 -19.72 -13.75
N ILE A 341 -13.14 -19.06 -13.96
CA ILE A 341 -13.02 -17.62 -14.12
C ILE A 341 -12.35 -17.38 -15.48
N ILE A 342 -12.93 -16.53 -16.29
CA ILE A 342 -12.35 -16.07 -17.55
C ILE A 342 -12.59 -14.58 -17.68
N GLY A 343 -11.59 -13.86 -18.16
CA GLY A 343 -11.70 -12.41 -18.31
C GLY A 343 -10.64 -11.84 -19.23
N SER A 344 -10.84 -10.56 -19.55
CA SER A 344 -9.93 -9.76 -20.35
C SER A 344 -9.73 -8.40 -19.71
N ASP A 345 -8.51 -7.88 -19.74
CA ASP A 345 -8.25 -6.49 -19.33
C ASP A 345 -7.47 -5.71 -20.40
N PHE A 346 -7.70 -4.42 -20.37
CA PHE A 346 -6.98 -3.41 -21.15
C PHE A 346 -6.42 -2.34 -20.21
N ARG A 347 -5.17 -1.97 -20.42
CA ARG A 347 -4.48 -0.90 -19.71
C ARG A 347 -3.83 0.04 -20.70
N TYR A 348 -4.04 1.31 -20.48
CA TYR A 348 -3.37 2.39 -21.19
C TYR A 348 -2.73 3.30 -20.15
N GLY A 349 -1.51 3.72 -20.37
CA GLY A 349 -0.81 4.71 -19.59
C GLY A 349 -0.08 5.69 -20.49
N SER A 350 -0.13 6.97 -20.16
CA SER A 350 0.65 8.02 -20.80
C SER A 350 1.16 8.99 -19.77
N TYR A 351 2.28 9.63 -20.07
CA TYR A 351 2.75 10.80 -19.31
C TYR A 351 3.45 11.79 -20.20
N ASN A 352 3.50 13.02 -19.73
CA ASN A 352 4.39 14.06 -20.21
C ASN A 352 5.16 14.67 -19.03
N GLN A 353 6.27 15.29 -19.33
CA GLN A 353 7.13 16.00 -18.38
C GLN A 353 7.55 17.32 -19.02
N SER A 354 7.60 18.37 -18.21
CA SER A 354 8.29 19.62 -18.54
C SER A 354 9.31 19.92 -17.45
N TYR A 355 10.47 20.36 -17.85
CA TYR A 355 11.57 20.74 -16.98
C TYR A 355 12.06 22.14 -17.35
N GLU A 356 12.07 23.04 -16.40
CA GLU A 356 12.64 24.37 -16.49
C GLU A 356 13.70 24.54 -15.42
N SER A 357 14.86 25.12 -15.77
CA SER A 357 15.84 25.50 -14.79
C SER A 357 16.60 26.76 -15.18
N ILE A 358 17.10 27.49 -14.18
CA ILE A 358 18.01 28.61 -14.32
C ILE A 358 19.25 28.31 -13.50
N SER A 359 20.39 28.33 -14.16
CA SER A 359 21.69 28.07 -13.53
C SER A 359 22.66 29.18 -13.84
N GLN A 360 23.87 29.10 -13.29
CA GLN A 360 24.95 30.01 -13.63
C GLN A 360 25.34 29.97 -15.13
N TRP A 361 24.91 28.93 -15.86
CA TRP A 361 25.13 28.81 -17.32
C TRP A 361 23.95 29.32 -18.15
N GLY A 362 22.92 29.90 -17.52
CA GLY A 362 21.72 30.42 -18.14
C GLY A 362 20.50 29.51 -17.99
N PRO A 363 19.37 29.88 -18.62
CA PRO A 363 18.15 29.11 -18.60
C PRO A 363 18.26 27.85 -19.47
N TYR A 364 17.61 26.78 -19.02
CA TYR A 364 17.46 25.51 -19.75
C TYR A 364 16.02 25.03 -19.65
N ASN A 365 15.45 24.61 -20.77
CA ASN A 365 14.11 24.04 -20.86
C ASN A 365 14.17 22.71 -21.60
N ASP A 366 13.48 21.72 -21.10
CA ASP A 366 13.29 20.42 -21.74
C ASP A 366 11.82 19.95 -21.58
N ALA A 367 11.34 19.17 -22.52
CA ALA A 367 9.99 18.64 -22.47
C ALA A 367 9.91 17.26 -23.09
N PHE A 368 9.36 16.34 -22.33
CA PHE A 368 9.07 14.98 -22.77
C PHE A 368 7.57 14.84 -22.99
N LYS A 369 7.13 14.83 -24.26
CA LYS A 369 5.70 14.88 -24.61
C LYS A 369 5.18 13.54 -25.12
N ASP A 370 3.92 13.24 -24.78
CA ASP A 370 3.03 12.24 -25.39
C ASP A 370 3.61 10.82 -25.48
N THR A 371 4.35 10.40 -24.45
CA THR A 371 4.77 9.01 -24.34
C THR A 371 3.66 8.15 -23.78
N PHE A 372 3.36 7.04 -24.45
CA PHE A 372 2.31 6.13 -24.04
C PHE A 372 2.69 4.66 -24.22
N GLN A 373 2.00 3.82 -23.48
CA GLN A 373 2.00 2.36 -23.65
C GLN A 373 0.60 1.81 -23.41
N TYR A 374 0.30 0.67 -24.02
CA TYR A 374 -0.92 -0.08 -23.76
C TYR A 374 -0.67 -1.58 -23.76
N GLN A 375 -1.52 -2.28 -23.04
CA GLN A 375 -1.48 -3.71 -22.87
C GLN A 375 -2.90 -4.27 -22.92
N ASN A 376 -3.07 -5.34 -23.68
CA ASN A 376 -4.26 -6.19 -23.70
C ASN A 376 -3.94 -7.52 -23.06
N ALA A 377 -4.90 -8.12 -22.38
CA ALA A 377 -4.71 -9.45 -21.81
C ALA A 377 -5.97 -10.29 -21.81
N LEU A 378 -5.77 -11.59 -22.00
CA LEU A 378 -6.77 -12.62 -21.75
C LEU A 378 -6.27 -13.50 -20.61
N TYR A 379 -7.12 -13.75 -19.61
CA TYR A 379 -6.75 -14.58 -18.47
C TYR A 379 -7.86 -15.57 -18.11
N THR A 380 -7.47 -16.68 -17.51
CA THR A 380 -8.38 -17.69 -17.00
C THR A 380 -7.85 -18.30 -15.71
N SER A 381 -8.74 -18.73 -14.84
CA SER A 381 -8.42 -19.50 -13.64
C SER A 381 -9.50 -20.54 -13.37
N VAL A 382 -9.09 -21.74 -13.00
CA VAL A 382 -9.96 -22.85 -12.61
C VAL A 382 -9.67 -23.19 -11.16
N LEU A 383 -10.71 -23.09 -10.34
CA LEU A 383 -10.67 -23.45 -8.92
C LEU A 383 -11.36 -24.80 -8.75
N ILE A 384 -10.61 -25.79 -8.32
CA ILE A 384 -11.07 -27.17 -8.13
C ILE A 384 -11.03 -27.47 -6.62
N ASN A 385 -12.10 -28.03 -6.09
CA ASN A 385 -12.13 -28.55 -4.73
C ASN A 385 -12.83 -29.90 -4.70
N ASP A 386 -12.49 -30.74 -3.71
CA ASP A 386 -13.29 -31.93 -3.42
C ASP A 386 -14.52 -31.58 -2.59
N ASN A 387 -15.51 -32.49 -2.52
CA ASN A 387 -16.74 -32.25 -1.77
C ASN A 387 -16.50 -31.98 -0.28
N ALA A 388 -15.46 -32.56 0.28
CA ALA A 388 -15.04 -32.35 1.67
C ALA A 388 -14.14 -31.13 1.87
N LYS A 389 -13.77 -30.42 0.77
CA LYS A 389 -12.82 -29.28 0.76
C LYS A 389 -11.46 -29.61 1.38
N LYS A 390 -11.07 -30.88 1.38
CA LYS A 390 -9.72 -31.29 1.78
C LYS A 390 -8.69 -30.82 0.76
N TRP A 391 -8.96 -31.01 -0.54
CA TRP A 391 -8.13 -30.55 -1.62
C TRP A 391 -8.69 -29.25 -2.21
N LEU A 392 -7.82 -28.26 -2.38
CA LEU A 392 -8.07 -27.08 -3.19
C LEU A 392 -6.93 -26.98 -4.20
N LEU A 393 -7.26 -26.75 -5.47
CA LEU A 393 -6.30 -26.52 -6.53
C LEU A 393 -6.76 -25.31 -7.35
N GLU A 394 -5.91 -24.33 -7.49
CA GLU A 394 -6.08 -23.25 -8.46
C GLU A 394 -5.07 -23.43 -9.59
N LEU A 395 -5.57 -23.42 -10.83
CA LEU A 395 -4.78 -23.40 -12.06
C LEU A 395 -5.14 -22.13 -12.81
N GLY A 396 -4.15 -21.30 -13.09
CA GLY A 396 -4.35 -20.04 -13.79
C GLY A 396 -3.38 -19.87 -14.94
N ALA A 397 -3.84 -19.21 -16.00
CA ALA A 397 -3.05 -18.83 -17.16
C ALA A 397 -3.46 -17.44 -17.65
N ARG A 398 -2.50 -16.69 -18.16
CA ARG A 398 -2.71 -15.38 -18.75
C ARG A 398 -1.81 -15.19 -19.97
N TYR A 399 -2.36 -14.61 -21.01
CA TYR A 399 -1.65 -14.13 -22.18
C TYR A 399 -1.75 -12.60 -22.22
N ASN A 400 -0.61 -11.93 -22.29
CA ASN A 400 -0.52 -10.47 -22.43
C ASN A 400 0.04 -10.14 -23.80
N SER A 401 -0.48 -9.07 -24.40
CA SER A 401 0.07 -8.42 -25.59
C SER A 401 0.34 -6.96 -25.25
N HIS A 402 1.59 -6.52 -25.36
CA HIS A 402 2.06 -5.19 -25.04
C HIS A 402 2.60 -4.52 -26.30
N ASN A 403 2.26 -3.24 -26.53
CA ASN A 403 2.63 -2.53 -27.75
C ASN A 403 4.14 -2.34 -27.96
N ARG A 404 4.96 -2.41 -26.89
CA ARG A 404 6.43 -2.24 -26.95
C ARG A 404 7.22 -3.54 -26.73
N PHE A 405 6.70 -4.47 -25.91
CA PHE A 405 7.42 -5.66 -25.46
C PHE A 405 6.85 -6.98 -26.01
N GLY A 406 5.96 -6.89 -27.00
CA GLY A 406 5.35 -8.07 -27.61
C GLY A 406 4.45 -8.84 -26.64
N SER A 407 4.46 -10.16 -26.73
CA SER A 407 3.61 -11.01 -25.91
C SER A 407 4.39 -11.72 -24.81
N ASN A 408 3.70 -12.00 -23.72
CA ASN A 408 4.20 -12.86 -22.64
C ASN A 408 3.07 -13.69 -22.04
N GLN A 409 3.47 -14.78 -21.38
CA GLN A 409 2.55 -15.70 -20.73
C GLN A 409 2.90 -15.85 -19.27
N THR A 410 1.89 -15.83 -18.42
CA THR A 410 2.04 -16.12 -17.01
C THR A 410 1.10 -17.23 -16.57
N PHE A 411 1.54 -18.01 -15.59
CA PHE A 411 0.77 -19.12 -15.04
C PHE A 411 0.87 -19.15 -13.51
N THR A 412 -0.07 -19.83 -12.89
CA THR A 412 -0.05 -20.15 -11.47
C THR A 412 -0.64 -21.53 -11.20
N ILE A 413 -0.02 -22.26 -10.28
CA ILE A 413 -0.47 -23.55 -9.78
C ILE A 413 -0.39 -23.50 -8.27
N ASN A 414 -1.55 -23.50 -7.60
CA ASN A 414 -1.67 -23.36 -6.14
C ASN A 414 -2.44 -24.54 -5.58
N PRO A 415 -1.81 -25.67 -5.25
CA PRO A 415 -2.43 -26.76 -4.51
C PRO A 415 -2.47 -26.45 -3.01
N SER A 416 -3.49 -26.90 -2.32
CA SER A 416 -3.52 -26.96 -0.86
C SER A 416 -4.26 -28.19 -0.36
N TYR A 417 -3.85 -28.70 0.80
CA TYR A 417 -4.40 -29.91 1.39
C TYR A 417 -4.65 -29.72 2.89
N ALA A 418 -5.88 -29.99 3.33
CA ALA A 418 -6.22 -30.03 4.73
C ALA A 418 -5.82 -31.37 5.35
N LEU A 419 -4.75 -31.38 6.14
CA LEU A 419 -4.34 -32.56 6.92
C LEU A 419 -5.39 -32.89 7.97
N THR A 420 -5.92 -31.86 8.60
CA THR A 420 -7.03 -31.90 9.55
C THR A 420 -7.94 -30.70 9.30
N ASP A 421 -9.07 -30.61 10.00
CA ASP A 421 -9.95 -29.42 9.95
C ASP A 421 -9.24 -28.14 10.40
N GLN A 422 -8.12 -28.27 11.13
CA GLN A 422 -7.37 -27.16 11.70
C GLN A 422 -6.07 -26.87 10.94
N ILE A 423 -5.46 -27.86 10.30
CA ILE A 423 -4.14 -27.75 9.67
C ILE A 423 -4.28 -27.91 8.17
N ARG A 424 -3.75 -26.92 7.42
CA ARG A 424 -3.71 -26.92 5.96
C ARG A 424 -2.28 -26.70 5.47
N LEU A 425 -1.85 -27.55 4.55
CA LEU A 425 -0.65 -27.35 3.74
C LEU A 425 -0.99 -26.53 2.51
N ILE A 426 -0.05 -25.66 2.12
CA ILE A 426 -0.19 -24.74 0.98
C ILE A 426 1.09 -24.85 0.17
N ALA A 427 0.97 -24.93 -1.14
CA ALA A 427 2.11 -24.78 -2.05
C ALA A 427 1.71 -23.84 -3.21
N SER A 428 2.70 -23.21 -3.83
CA SER A 428 2.51 -22.34 -4.98
C SER A 428 3.72 -22.43 -5.91
N ILE A 429 3.45 -22.47 -7.20
CA ILE A 429 4.42 -22.19 -8.26
C ILE A 429 3.76 -21.19 -9.21
N SER A 430 4.45 -20.07 -9.46
CA SER A 430 3.94 -19.02 -10.34
C SER A 430 5.07 -18.25 -10.98
N ASN A 431 4.86 -17.77 -12.20
CA ASN A 431 5.74 -16.81 -12.83
C ASN A 431 5.12 -15.40 -12.84
N GLY A 432 5.97 -14.40 -12.97
CA GLY A 432 5.58 -13.01 -13.03
C GLY A 432 6.30 -12.28 -14.16
N PHE A 433 5.70 -11.17 -14.57
CA PHE A 433 6.18 -10.30 -15.63
C PHE A 433 5.98 -8.84 -15.22
N LYS A 434 6.96 -7.98 -15.58
CA LYS A 434 6.87 -6.53 -15.47
C LYS A 434 7.48 -5.86 -16.68
N ALA A 435 6.70 -5.03 -17.36
CA ALA A 435 7.21 -4.14 -18.40
C ALA A 435 8.02 -2.99 -17.77
N PRO A 436 9.07 -2.48 -18.40
CA PRO A 436 9.69 -1.21 -18.03
C PRO A 436 8.66 -0.10 -18.00
N SER A 437 8.81 0.87 -17.09
CA SER A 437 7.94 2.04 -17.05
C SER A 437 8.23 2.98 -18.22
N LEU A 438 7.28 3.87 -18.52
CA LEU A 438 7.50 4.92 -19.53
C LEU A 438 8.66 5.83 -19.15
N TYR A 439 8.82 6.13 -17.84
CA TYR A 439 9.94 6.92 -17.32
C TYR A 439 11.29 6.24 -17.61
N GLN A 440 11.44 4.94 -17.29
CA GLN A 440 12.67 4.18 -17.54
C GLN A 440 12.99 4.12 -19.04
N LEU A 441 12.00 3.96 -19.90
CA LEU A 441 12.16 3.94 -21.35
C LEU A 441 12.57 5.30 -21.95
N GLY A 442 12.26 6.40 -21.28
CA GLY A 442 12.74 7.72 -21.64
C GLY A 442 14.26 7.86 -21.53
N TYR A 443 14.87 7.13 -20.60
CA TYR A 443 16.34 7.09 -20.42
C TYR A 443 17.00 5.97 -21.24
N ASN A 444 16.37 4.80 -21.32
CA ASN A 444 16.91 3.65 -22.05
C ASN A 444 15.79 2.84 -22.72
N ASP A 445 15.67 2.98 -24.03
CA ASP A 445 14.65 2.28 -24.84
C ASP A 445 15.02 0.82 -25.14
N GLN A 446 16.25 0.36 -24.81
CA GLN A 446 16.74 -1.01 -25.00
C GLN A 446 16.41 -1.93 -23.79
N LEU A 447 15.73 -1.41 -22.77
CA LEU A 447 15.36 -2.18 -21.59
C LEU A 447 14.46 -3.38 -21.96
N LYS A 448 14.77 -4.51 -21.34
CA LYS A 448 13.97 -5.76 -21.46
C LYS A 448 12.99 -5.84 -20.32
N ALA A 449 11.85 -6.51 -20.57
CA ALA A 449 10.90 -6.82 -19.52
C ALA A 449 11.50 -7.76 -18.45
N GLU A 450 11.15 -7.50 -17.20
CA GLU A 450 11.52 -8.34 -16.08
C GLU A 450 10.67 -9.62 -16.06
N THR A 451 11.27 -10.73 -15.68
CA THR A 451 10.56 -12.00 -15.45
C THR A 451 10.90 -12.58 -14.09
N SER A 452 9.98 -13.28 -13.49
CA SER A 452 10.21 -13.95 -12.21
C SER A 452 9.64 -15.37 -12.17
N MET A 453 10.29 -16.22 -11.38
CA MET A 453 9.76 -17.52 -10.96
C MET A 453 9.68 -17.53 -9.44
N ASN A 454 8.53 -17.93 -8.92
CA ASN A 454 8.23 -17.95 -7.48
C ASN A 454 7.77 -19.34 -7.07
N THR A 455 8.27 -19.83 -5.94
CA THR A 455 7.82 -21.08 -5.30
C THR A 455 7.58 -20.81 -3.82
N GLU A 456 6.53 -21.42 -3.28
CA GLU A 456 6.14 -21.26 -1.89
C GLU A 456 5.71 -22.61 -1.31
N LEU A 457 6.03 -22.81 -0.03
CA LEU A 457 5.54 -23.91 0.78
C LEU A 457 5.11 -23.36 2.14
N GLY A 458 3.91 -23.68 2.56
CA GLY A 458 3.36 -23.15 3.81
C GLY A 458 2.52 -24.17 4.56
N ILE A 459 2.43 -23.93 5.87
CA ILE A 459 1.53 -24.61 6.77
C ILE A 459 0.73 -23.56 7.54
N SER A 460 -0.57 -23.75 7.63
CA SER A 460 -1.44 -22.91 8.45
C SER A 460 -2.22 -23.73 9.45
N PHE A 461 -2.38 -23.17 10.65
CA PHE A 461 -3.20 -23.71 11.72
C PHE A 461 -4.32 -22.73 12.05
N ARG A 462 -5.54 -23.22 12.21
CA ARG A 462 -6.68 -22.42 12.66
C ARG A 462 -7.58 -23.24 13.58
N LYS A 463 -7.83 -22.70 14.77
CA LYS A 463 -8.80 -23.26 15.73
C LYS A 463 -9.57 -22.11 16.38
N GLY A 464 -10.82 -21.95 16.02
CA GLY A 464 -11.61 -20.79 16.44
C GLY A 464 -10.94 -19.49 15.97
N ALA A 465 -10.66 -18.59 16.89
CA ALA A 465 -9.98 -17.32 16.62
C ALA A 465 -8.43 -17.41 16.65
N VAL A 466 -7.86 -18.55 17.02
CA VAL A 466 -6.41 -18.79 16.97
C VAL A 466 -6.00 -19.07 15.53
N PHE A 467 -5.03 -18.32 15.04
CA PHE A 467 -4.44 -18.49 13.72
C PHE A 467 -2.93 -18.47 13.81
N ALA A 468 -2.26 -19.42 13.13
CA ALA A 468 -0.83 -19.41 12.91
C ALA A 468 -0.53 -19.86 11.48
N ARG A 469 0.50 -19.26 10.86
CA ARG A 469 0.96 -19.63 9.53
C ARG A 469 2.47 -19.47 9.45
N ALA A 470 3.14 -20.46 8.85
CA ALA A 470 4.53 -20.37 8.45
C ALA A 470 4.63 -20.62 6.95
N VAL A 471 5.36 -19.78 6.22
CA VAL A 471 5.54 -19.86 4.76
C VAL A 471 7.02 -19.69 4.43
N TYR A 472 7.62 -20.69 3.83
CA TYR A 472 8.89 -20.58 3.14
C TYR A 472 8.66 -20.20 1.69
N TYR A 473 9.42 -19.24 1.17
CA TYR A 473 9.33 -18.79 -0.21
C TYR A 473 10.70 -18.68 -0.85
N ASN A 474 10.72 -18.89 -2.17
CA ASN A 474 11.88 -18.64 -3.02
C ASN A 474 11.42 -17.88 -4.26
N ARG A 475 12.20 -16.87 -4.66
CA ARG A 475 11.96 -16.09 -5.86
C ARG A 475 13.26 -15.84 -6.60
N ASN A 476 13.19 -15.98 -7.93
CA ASN A 476 14.26 -15.64 -8.86
C ASN A 476 13.73 -14.64 -9.89
N ILE A 477 14.34 -13.45 -9.96
CA ILE A 477 14.05 -12.41 -10.95
C ILE A 477 15.21 -12.37 -11.94
N LYS A 478 14.89 -12.33 -13.25
CA LYS A 478 15.84 -12.11 -14.36
C LYS A 478 15.48 -10.83 -15.08
N ASN A 479 16.51 -10.18 -15.64
CA ASN A 479 16.37 -8.90 -16.34
C ASN A 479 15.71 -7.81 -15.50
N GLY A 480 15.87 -7.84 -14.18
CA GLY A 480 15.33 -6.79 -13.32
C GLY A 480 15.97 -5.45 -13.66
N ILE A 481 15.21 -4.37 -13.55
CA ILE A 481 15.67 -3.04 -13.90
C ILE A 481 16.21 -2.35 -12.65
N ASP A 482 17.40 -1.75 -12.79
CA ASP A 482 18.05 -0.93 -11.77
C ASP A 482 18.63 0.35 -12.41
N TYR A 483 19.04 1.31 -11.57
CA TYR A 483 19.58 2.58 -11.99
C TYR A 483 21.06 2.68 -11.63
N ASN A 484 21.87 3.09 -12.60
CA ASN A 484 23.28 3.33 -12.40
C ASN A 484 23.53 4.82 -12.12
N TYR A 485 24.04 5.11 -10.94
CA TYR A 485 24.32 6.48 -10.48
C TYR A 485 25.58 7.10 -11.09
N ILE A 486 26.37 6.35 -11.86
CA ILE A 486 27.60 6.85 -12.48
C ILE A 486 27.35 7.32 -13.90
N ASP A 487 26.66 6.52 -14.71
CA ASP A 487 26.27 6.88 -16.09
C ASP A 487 24.85 7.44 -16.19
N TYR A 488 24.16 7.60 -15.06
CA TYR A 488 22.82 8.16 -14.94
C TYR A 488 21.78 7.49 -15.84
N ASN A 489 21.87 6.16 -16.00
CA ASN A 489 21.02 5.42 -16.90
C ASN A 489 20.38 4.19 -16.23
N PHE A 490 19.25 3.74 -16.76
CA PHE A 490 18.63 2.47 -16.36
C PHE A 490 19.21 1.32 -17.18
N PHE A 491 19.33 0.16 -16.54
CA PHE A 491 19.83 -1.06 -17.16
C PHE A 491 19.16 -2.30 -16.59
N ASN A 492 19.26 -3.43 -17.28
CA ASN A 492 18.79 -4.71 -16.76
C ASN A 492 19.91 -5.44 -16.02
N PHE A 493 19.75 -5.70 -14.73
CA PHE A 493 20.65 -6.58 -13.99
C PHE A 493 20.42 -8.06 -14.35
N ILE A 494 21.41 -8.91 -14.11
CA ILE A 494 21.40 -10.30 -14.57
C ILE A 494 20.39 -11.12 -13.79
N GLN A 495 20.46 -11.11 -12.44
CA GLN A 495 19.64 -11.96 -11.61
C GLN A 495 19.52 -11.44 -10.18
N GLN A 496 18.34 -11.63 -9.58
CA GLN A 496 18.13 -11.47 -8.13
C GLN A 496 17.47 -12.74 -7.58
N LYS A 497 18.08 -13.36 -6.57
CA LYS A 497 17.54 -14.51 -5.84
C LYS A 497 17.17 -14.08 -4.43
N VAL A 498 15.98 -14.46 -4.00
CA VAL A 498 15.50 -14.20 -2.64
C VAL A 498 14.87 -15.46 -2.08
N ASN A 499 15.22 -15.82 -0.85
CA ASN A 499 14.52 -16.84 -0.08
C ASN A 499 14.22 -16.31 1.32
N GLY A 500 13.17 -16.81 1.93
CA GLY A 500 12.79 -16.36 3.25
C GLY A 500 11.74 -17.21 3.93
N LEU A 501 11.54 -16.92 5.20
CA LEU A 501 10.52 -17.53 6.06
C LEU A 501 9.66 -16.42 6.67
N GLU A 502 8.36 -16.56 6.57
CA GLU A 502 7.39 -15.72 7.24
C GLU A 502 6.64 -16.52 8.28
N ILE A 503 6.45 -15.95 9.47
CA ILE A 503 5.62 -16.51 10.54
C ILE A 503 4.61 -15.46 10.96
N GLU A 504 3.34 -15.80 10.95
CA GLU A 504 2.23 -14.97 11.40
C GLU A 504 1.44 -15.74 12.47
N ILE A 505 1.21 -15.09 13.62
CA ILE A 505 0.44 -15.64 14.72
C ILE A 505 -0.59 -14.61 15.17
N GLN A 506 -1.83 -15.04 15.35
CA GLN A 506 -2.89 -14.30 16.01
C GLN A 506 -3.50 -15.20 17.07
N HIS A 507 -3.39 -14.79 18.32
CA HIS A 507 -3.81 -15.58 19.47
C HIS A 507 -4.62 -14.74 20.45
N PRO A 508 -5.96 -14.81 20.41
CA PRO A 508 -6.79 -14.31 21.50
C PRO A 508 -6.62 -15.24 22.69
N ILE A 509 -5.90 -14.78 23.71
CA ILE A 509 -5.66 -15.54 24.96
C ILE A 509 -7.00 -15.71 25.70
N ASN A 510 -7.78 -14.66 25.73
CA ASN A 510 -9.15 -14.64 26.26
C ASN A 510 -9.93 -13.44 25.63
N ALA A 511 -11.13 -13.15 26.14
CA ALA A 511 -11.98 -12.07 25.64
C ALA A 511 -11.34 -10.65 25.78
N GLN A 512 -10.37 -10.49 26.68
CA GLN A 512 -9.73 -9.20 26.95
C GLN A 512 -8.35 -9.09 26.31
N HIS A 513 -7.60 -10.18 26.14
CA HIS A 513 -6.21 -10.19 25.71
C HIS A 513 -6.07 -10.85 24.35
N GLN A 514 -5.56 -10.11 23.37
CA GLN A 514 -5.21 -10.62 22.05
C GLN A 514 -3.72 -10.32 21.79
N PHE A 515 -2.99 -11.34 21.38
CA PHE A 515 -1.60 -11.25 20.96
C PHE A 515 -1.46 -11.51 19.46
N SER A 516 -0.59 -10.80 18.79
CA SER A 516 -0.20 -11.07 17.40
C SER A 516 1.31 -10.93 17.22
N LEU A 517 1.89 -11.76 16.35
CA LEU A 517 3.29 -11.75 15.99
C LEU A 517 3.44 -11.90 14.48
N ASN A 518 4.24 -11.03 13.89
CA ASN A 518 4.69 -11.11 12.51
C ASN A 518 6.22 -11.17 12.51
N TYR A 519 6.79 -12.24 11.98
CA TYR A 519 8.23 -12.41 11.81
C TYR A 519 8.57 -12.67 10.35
N THR A 520 9.64 -12.06 9.88
CA THR A 520 10.21 -12.29 8.55
C THR A 520 11.71 -12.51 8.66
N LEU A 521 12.17 -13.63 8.11
CA LEU A 521 13.56 -13.87 7.75
C LEU A 521 13.69 -13.78 6.24
N MET A 522 14.65 -12.99 5.75
CA MET A 522 14.88 -12.84 4.32
C MET A 522 16.38 -12.86 4.02
N ASN A 523 16.78 -13.70 3.06
CA ASN A 523 18.11 -13.67 2.47
C ASN A 523 17.97 -13.31 0.99
N GLY A 524 18.77 -12.36 0.52
CA GLY A 524 18.78 -11.92 -0.86
C GLY A 524 20.18 -11.87 -1.42
N GLN A 525 20.32 -12.22 -2.70
CA GLN A 525 21.53 -12.12 -3.49
C GLN A 525 21.18 -11.48 -4.84
N GLU A 526 22.03 -10.59 -5.31
CA GLU A 526 21.85 -9.88 -6.56
C GLU A 526 23.16 -9.87 -7.37
N THR A 527 23.10 -10.38 -8.60
CA THR A 527 24.19 -10.28 -9.58
C THR A 527 23.90 -9.10 -10.48
N ASN A 528 24.71 -8.07 -10.36
CA ASN A 528 24.44 -6.73 -10.90
C ASN A 528 25.76 -6.07 -11.35
N GLN A 529 25.67 -4.93 -12.05
CA GLN A 529 26.81 -4.06 -12.25
C GLN A 529 27.41 -3.62 -10.90
N ASN A 530 28.71 -3.47 -10.87
CA ASN A 530 29.41 -2.90 -9.73
C ASN A 530 28.98 -1.43 -9.55
N ARG A 531 28.42 -1.08 -8.38
CA ARG A 531 27.92 0.27 -8.07
C ARG A 531 29.02 1.33 -7.96
N ILE A 532 30.30 0.91 -7.95
CA ILE A 532 31.47 1.82 -7.85
C ILE A 532 32.11 2.02 -9.20
N THR A 533 32.31 0.97 -9.99
CA THR A 533 33.07 1.01 -11.23
C THR A 533 32.24 0.95 -12.49
N THR A 534 31.03 0.39 -12.42
CA THR A 534 30.10 0.11 -13.53
C THR A 534 30.58 -0.82 -14.63
N THR A 535 31.87 -1.11 -14.68
CA THR A 535 32.51 -1.94 -15.73
C THR A 535 32.39 -3.44 -15.45
N ASP A 536 32.33 -3.83 -14.17
CA ASP A 536 32.39 -5.21 -13.75
C ASP A 536 31.03 -5.70 -13.25
N THR A 537 30.77 -6.99 -13.42
CA THR A 537 29.65 -7.67 -12.81
C THR A 537 30.06 -8.24 -11.46
N ILE A 538 29.28 -7.93 -10.42
CA ILE A 538 29.53 -8.40 -9.06
C ILE A 538 28.26 -9.06 -8.47
N THR A 539 28.45 -9.99 -7.56
CA THR A 539 27.36 -10.60 -6.80
C THR A 539 27.37 -10.05 -5.38
N TYR A 540 26.33 -9.27 -5.06
CA TYR A 540 26.05 -8.79 -3.72
C TYR A 540 25.24 -9.85 -2.95
N ASN A 541 25.70 -10.22 -1.74
CA ASN A 541 25.03 -11.17 -0.86
C ASN A 541 23.99 -10.50 0.06
N TYR A 542 23.44 -9.37 -0.38
CA TYR A 542 22.39 -8.60 0.29
C TYR A 542 21.57 -7.84 -0.74
N LEU A 543 20.43 -7.34 -0.31
CA LEU A 543 19.60 -6.40 -1.06
C LEU A 543 19.56 -5.07 -0.31
N LEU A 544 19.66 -3.95 -1.05
CA LEU A 544 19.63 -2.61 -0.46
C LEU A 544 18.29 -2.32 0.23
N LYS A 545 18.33 -1.66 1.37
CA LYS A 545 17.16 -1.21 2.16
C LYS A 545 16.26 -2.34 2.69
N ARG A 546 16.74 -3.60 2.67
CA ARG A 546 15.96 -4.77 3.11
C ARG A 546 16.61 -5.44 4.30
N PRO A 547 15.95 -5.44 5.47
CA PRO A 547 16.48 -6.10 6.68
C PRO A 547 16.44 -7.62 6.52
N LYS A 548 17.42 -8.31 7.11
CA LYS A 548 17.43 -9.77 7.19
C LYS A 548 16.36 -10.29 8.15
N HIS A 549 16.16 -9.60 9.26
CA HIS A 549 15.15 -9.95 10.28
C HIS A 549 14.22 -8.75 10.53
N SER A 550 12.93 -9.02 10.56
CA SER A 550 11.89 -8.08 10.94
C SER A 550 10.90 -8.77 11.87
N VAL A 551 10.65 -8.17 13.04
CA VAL A 551 9.71 -8.66 14.04
C VAL A 551 8.72 -7.56 14.39
N ASN A 552 7.43 -7.87 14.39
CA ASN A 552 6.37 -7.00 14.93
C ASN A 552 5.52 -7.84 15.88
N ALA A 553 5.48 -7.47 17.15
CA ALA A 553 4.67 -8.10 18.17
C ALA A 553 3.68 -7.08 18.72
N GLN A 554 2.41 -7.42 18.76
CA GLN A 554 1.35 -6.55 19.26
C GLN A 554 0.55 -7.27 20.34
N TRP A 555 0.25 -6.57 21.42
CA TRP A 555 -0.66 -6.98 22.46
C TRP A 555 -1.80 -5.96 22.57
N ASN A 556 -3.03 -6.44 22.36
CA ASN A 556 -4.24 -5.66 22.55
C ASN A 556 -4.92 -6.10 23.84
N TYR A 557 -5.32 -5.13 24.65
CA TYR A 557 -5.95 -5.33 25.95
C TYR A 557 -7.24 -4.53 26.08
N ALA A 558 -8.38 -5.22 26.04
CA ALA A 558 -9.68 -4.67 26.41
C ALA A 558 -9.81 -4.65 27.94
N ILE A 559 -9.32 -3.58 28.60
CA ILE A 559 -9.29 -3.45 30.07
C ILE A 559 -10.69 -3.62 30.63
N ASN A 560 -11.67 -3.00 29.98
CA ASN A 560 -13.09 -3.15 30.24
C ASN A 560 -13.90 -2.68 29.03
N THR A 561 -15.22 -2.53 29.16
CA THR A 561 -16.12 -2.11 28.06
C THR A 561 -15.84 -0.69 27.55
N LYS A 562 -15.14 0.15 28.32
CA LYS A 562 -14.83 1.55 27.98
C LYS A 562 -13.36 1.74 27.56
N TRP A 563 -12.42 1.03 28.17
CA TRP A 563 -11.00 1.21 27.97
C TRP A 563 -10.39 0.09 27.12
N ASN A 564 -9.67 0.47 26.08
CA ASN A 564 -8.84 -0.42 25.28
C ASN A 564 -7.42 0.14 25.22
N ALA A 565 -6.43 -0.72 25.37
CA ALA A 565 -5.02 -0.39 25.23
C ALA A 565 -4.38 -1.31 24.19
N SER A 566 -3.36 -0.84 23.49
CA SER A 566 -2.47 -1.69 22.69
C SER A 566 -1.02 -1.30 22.91
N LEU A 567 -0.15 -2.30 22.84
CA LEU A 567 1.29 -2.15 22.87
C LEU A 567 1.87 -2.89 21.67
N THR A 568 2.72 -2.22 20.90
CA THR A 568 3.39 -2.80 19.73
C THR A 568 4.89 -2.62 19.86
N GLY A 569 5.62 -3.74 19.85
CA GLY A 569 7.08 -3.79 19.73
C GLY A 569 7.48 -4.11 18.30
N ARG A 570 8.42 -3.36 17.74
CA ARG A 570 9.00 -3.60 16.43
C ARG A 570 10.52 -3.66 16.52
N PHE A 571 11.11 -4.70 15.92
CA PHE A 571 12.55 -4.83 15.75
C PHE A 571 12.88 -5.00 14.26
N ILE A 572 13.86 -4.24 13.77
CA ILE A 572 14.40 -4.31 12.41
C ILE A 572 15.91 -4.49 12.53
N SER A 573 16.46 -5.54 11.91
CA SER A 573 17.90 -5.77 11.90
C SER A 573 18.65 -4.74 11.04
N GLU A 574 19.98 -4.74 11.14
CA GLU A 574 20.82 -3.98 10.25
C GLU A 574 20.53 -4.28 8.77
N ARG A 575 20.80 -3.31 7.91
CA ARG A 575 20.58 -3.38 6.46
C ARG A 575 21.58 -2.51 5.71
N LYS A 576 21.83 -2.86 4.46
CA LYS A 576 22.66 -2.06 3.54
C LYS A 576 21.83 -0.99 2.86
N ASP A 577 22.44 0.16 2.61
CA ASP A 577 21.91 1.23 1.77
C ASP A 577 23.02 1.83 0.90
N VAL A 578 22.64 2.60 -0.12
CA VAL A 578 23.59 3.27 -1.03
C VAL A 578 24.46 4.25 -0.24
N GLY A 579 25.76 4.21 -0.45
CA GLY A 579 26.70 5.14 0.20
C GLY A 579 26.81 6.50 -0.47
N GLY A 580 26.35 6.60 -1.73
CA GLY A 580 26.44 7.81 -2.56
C GLY A 580 27.07 7.52 -3.92
N TYR A 581 27.39 8.59 -4.65
CA TYR A 581 28.04 8.51 -5.96
C TYR A 581 29.42 7.86 -5.84
N ALA A 582 29.65 6.79 -6.62
CA ALA A 582 30.89 6.04 -6.67
C ALA A 582 31.46 5.62 -5.29
N ALA A 583 30.58 5.44 -4.31
CA ALA A 583 30.94 5.09 -2.94
C ALA A 583 30.44 3.69 -2.55
N PRO A 584 31.14 2.99 -1.63
CA PRO A 584 30.66 1.71 -1.11
C PRO A 584 29.31 1.82 -0.41
N ASP A 585 28.51 0.75 -0.48
CA ASP A 585 27.25 0.66 0.26
C ASP A 585 27.50 0.76 1.78
N VAL A 586 26.66 1.53 2.47
CA VAL A 586 26.74 1.74 3.92
C VAL A 586 25.86 0.76 4.69
N THR A 587 26.18 0.55 5.96
CA THR A 587 25.34 -0.24 6.86
C THR A 587 24.53 0.68 7.76
N LEU A 588 23.22 0.62 7.65
CA LEU A 588 22.30 1.22 8.62
C LEU A 588 22.08 0.26 9.79
N GLY A 589 22.26 0.76 11.01
CA GLY A 589 22.10 -0.02 12.24
C GLY A 589 20.70 -0.58 12.45
N TYR A 590 20.58 -1.56 13.33
CA TYR A 590 19.26 -2.04 13.79
C TYR A 590 18.53 -0.96 14.59
N TYR A 591 17.22 -1.10 14.72
CA TYR A 591 16.41 -0.26 15.61
C TYR A 591 15.25 -1.02 16.24
N THR A 592 14.79 -0.52 17.38
CA THR A 592 13.68 -1.07 18.13
C THR A 592 12.68 0.02 18.49
N LEU A 593 11.44 -0.15 18.10
CA LEU A 593 10.37 0.81 18.41
C LEU A 593 9.38 0.19 19.38
N LEU A 594 8.93 1.00 20.33
CA LEU A 594 7.81 0.71 21.20
C LEU A 594 6.71 1.73 20.93
N ASN A 595 5.54 1.25 20.50
CA ASN A 595 4.37 2.07 20.25
C ASN A 595 3.25 1.66 21.22
N ALA A 596 2.45 2.61 21.68
CA ALA A 596 1.30 2.34 22.52
C ALA A 596 0.09 3.16 22.07
N SER A 597 -1.10 2.62 22.28
CA SER A 597 -2.37 3.32 22.07
C SER A 597 -3.30 3.09 23.24
N LEU A 598 -3.99 4.13 23.66
CA LEU A 598 -5.02 4.07 24.69
C LEU A 598 -6.30 4.72 24.15
N GLN A 599 -7.42 4.02 24.24
CA GLN A 599 -8.71 4.51 23.78
C GLN A 599 -9.74 4.43 24.90
N TYR A 600 -10.50 5.51 25.06
CA TYR A 600 -11.59 5.60 26.02
C TYR A 600 -12.92 5.87 25.31
N LYS A 601 -13.87 4.96 25.42
CA LYS A 601 -15.25 5.12 24.93
C LYS A 601 -16.02 5.99 25.93
N TRP A 602 -16.03 7.31 25.70
CA TRP A 602 -16.77 8.27 26.54
C TRP A 602 -18.26 7.95 26.48
N THR A 603 -18.78 7.74 25.25
CA THR A 603 -20.13 7.27 24.99
C THR A 603 -20.09 6.11 23.98
N LYS A 604 -21.24 5.56 23.61
CA LYS A 604 -21.32 4.58 22.51
C LYS A 604 -20.84 5.15 21.17
N ARG A 605 -20.85 6.48 21.00
CA ARG A 605 -20.53 7.19 19.75
C ARG A 605 -19.21 7.95 19.82
N LEU A 606 -18.78 8.43 20.99
CA LEU A 606 -17.60 9.26 21.17
C LEU A 606 -16.47 8.46 21.80
N VAL A 607 -15.33 8.43 21.12
CA VAL A 607 -14.09 7.80 21.56
C VAL A 607 -13.00 8.88 21.64
N VAL A 608 -12.31 8.94 22.77
CA VAL A 608 -11.10 9.74 22.96
C VAL A 608 -9.92 8.78 22.88
N PHE A 609 -8.83 9.19 22.24
CA PHE A 609 -7.64 8.34 22.12
C PHE A 609 -6.35 9.12 22.31
N ALA A 610 -5.31 8.40 22.76
CA ALA A 610 -3.93 8.84 22.81
C ALA A 610 -3.05 7.77 22.16
N ASN A 611 -2.18 8.17 21.25
CA ASN A 611 -1.22 7.30 20.56
C ASN A 611 0.19 7.79 20.83
N GLY A 612 1.11 6.87 21.10
CA GLY A 612 2.54 7.13 21.17
C GLY A 612 3.30 6.25 20.20
N GLN A 613 4.18 6.83 19.42
CA GLN A 613 5.10 6.12 18.53
C GLN A 613 6.54 6.40 18.94
N ASN A 614 7.41 5.42 18.74
CA ASN A 614 8.83 5.48 19.15
C ASN A 614 8.98 6.00 20.59
N LEU A 615 8.25 5.41 21.54
CA LEU A 615 8.25 5.85 22.94
C LEU A 615 9.63 5.75 23.61
N LEU A 616 10.48 4.85 23.12
CA LEU A 616 11.87 4.71 23.56
C LEU A 616 12.77 5.84 23.05
N ASN A 617 12.28 6.63 22.07
CA ASN A 617 13.04 7.68 21.40
C ASN A 617 14.33 7.17 20.77
N ASP A 618 14.28 5.95 20.19
CA ASP A 618 15.40 5.36 19.48
C ASP A 618 15.78 6.24 18.28
N GLN A 619 17.06 6.53 18.12
CA GLN A 619 17.60 7.35 17.03
C GLN A 619 18.08 6.43 15.91
N PHE A 620 17.38 6.43 14.81
CA PHE A 620 17.67 5.57 13.66
C PHE A 620 17.50 6.31 12.33
N SER A 621 17.90 5.69 11.24
CA SER A 621 17.60 6.13 9.88
C SER A 621 17.04 4.95 9.08
N GLU A 622 15.96 5.15 8.36
CA GLU A 622 15.43 4.17 7.41
C GLU A 622 16.15 4.24 6.07
N ILE A 623 16.64 5.43 5.72
CA ILE A 623 17.36 5.75 4.47
C ILE A 623 18.63 6.52 4.86
N ASN A 624 19.75 6.22 4.21
CA ASN A 624 21.00 6.90 4.47
C ASN A 624 20.90 8.41 4.22
N GLY A 625 21.32 9.21 5.18
CA GLY A 625 21.32 10.67 5.09
C GLY A 625 20.02 11.34 5.50
N TYR A 626 18.98 10.56 5.86
CA TYR A 626 17.69 11.11 6.25
C TYR A 626 17.32 10.81 7.70
N ASN A 627 16.61 11.73 8.31
CA ASN A 627 16.05 11.57 9.64
C ASN A 627 14.83 10.64 9.63
N ALA A 628 14.60 10.00 10.77
CA ALA A 628 13.36 9.29 11.07
C ALA A 628 12.68 9.95 12.28
N ILE A 629 11.39 9.64 12.49
CA ILE A 629 10.61 10.19 13.61
C ILE A 629 11.27 9.88 14.94
N GLY A 630 11.41 10.90 15.79
CA GLY A 630 11.67 10.72 17.21
C GLY A 630 10.41 10.26 17.95
N ARG A 631 10.34 10.50 19.26
CA ARG A 631 9.13 10.23 20.04
C ARG A 631 7.96 11.10 19.55
N MET A 632 6.88 10.45 19.12
CA MET A 632 5.66 11.12 18.68
C MET A 632 4.51 10.79 19.63
N ILE A 633 3.76 11.80 20.04
CA ILE A 633 2.55 11.65 20.85
C ILE A 633 1.42 12.37 20.11
N GLN A 634 0.26 11.72 20.02
CA GLN A 634 -0.93 12.26 19.36
C GLN A 634 -2.15 12.02 20.24
N PHE A 635 -3.01 13.02 20.36
CA PHE A 635 -4.29 12.94 21.02
C PHE A 635 -5.41 13.22 20.02
N GLY A 636 -6.56 12.62 20.23
CA GLY A 636 -7.68 12.86 19.35
C GLY A 636 -9.02 12.39 19.89
N ILE A 637 -10.06 12.80 19.15
CA ILE A 637 -11.44 12.39 19.37
C ILE A 637 -12.00 11.80 18.08
N ARG A 638 -12.86 10.81 18.21
CA ARG A 638 -13.59 10.19 17.09
C ARG A 638 -15.06 10.02 17.43
N LEU A 639 -15.91 10.56 16.58
CA LEU A 639 -17.35 10.41 16.65
C LEU A 639 -17.81 9.39 15.61
N ASN A 640 -18.59 8.39 16.01
CA ASN A 640 -19.24 7.40 15.13
C ASN A 640 -20.76 7.53 15.28
N TYR A 641 -21.52 7.50 14.19
CA TYR A 641 -22.99 7.58 14.22
C TYR A 641 -23.64 6.57 13.27
#